data_12ea838ce1a3a9aff34e5cf5d77dd125
#
_entry.id   12ea838ce1a3a9aff34e5cf5d77dd125
#
_cell.length_a   1.000
_cell.length_b   1.000
_cell.length_c   1.000
_cell.angle_alpha   90.00
_cell.angle_beta   90.00
_cell.angle_gamma   90.00
#
_symmetry.space_group_name_H-M   'P 1'
#
loop_
_entity.id
_entity.type
_entity.pdbx_description
1 polymer ?
#
loop_
_entity_poly.entity_id
_entity_poly.type
_entity_poly.pdbx_seq_one_letter_code
_entity_poly.pdbx_strand_id
1 'polypeptide(L)'
;MLVGRAAERRQLDGLLRRARAGRSGIVVLRGEPGMGKTALLDYAASRAGSMRVLRAAGAEAEAGIAFGGLYSLLHPVAEHLGALPEGQAEALRAAFEVSGGPVTVTPGRLAVAAGAFSLLTTAAEDRPLLVLVDDVHWLDPASTDALLFAVRRLARDAVAVVFSTGAALPGLGGLPVRDLAGLAEPDAALLVEAVAGIAPVPAVVRWLHAETGGNPLALTEAATALTSEQLTGANRAEVPGAPLEPGEAVRQRFAARLAGLDAPSRVTLLVVAAAGSCPASVVMAAAERLGGGGQTLAAAEDARLVRLGAAGVEFCHPLVRSVAYHQATPSQRRAAHRALAGALTGRDRERAAWHLAAAATGADDAAADELAAAAGAAERKGAPQVAAAAWERASELSGADHARAGRLVRAAEAALRAGDLDRAGRLAATPAASMPAGHRAGLLAVRGRLDFLRGHMASAQAVLGEAAELAGGQDPRLAAELLGESVEACMEAGLYDEAAQAAGRLEREAARSGGSTQVMAELEAGQLAWLRGDPHQAVRLLRRGIATLEDDPALAGSAGRQLDGVVGWLHLGRPDRAGQYADRAVELARDAGELGRLPDALSAAVACCCVTGQWRQALAHGNQALDLARATGQHHVACQVLVGITPIEAAQGRDAECRAHAREADWLAAEFGLRMRQLRLGCTLALLEFGQGRLDEAIARYEQVRRLAADWGVHHPWFSPLPDLIEAYARAGDPDRGHALLPRFDAQLPGDDNPLEAGRAQRLRGILADADFEPHFLRGIALHEQCHAAFEQARTHLCYGERLRRARRRRDARVQLRAAIEIFDRLEAGPWAKRARAELQAAGESVTGPGPIREQLTPQEMQIALLVGEGRTNAEIGRAVFLSTRTVEFHLSRAYRKLGVATRTELTRQLAAVPPGDT
;
A
#
# COMPACT_ATOMS: atom_id res chain seq x y z
N MET A 1 30.32 -16.52 23.15
CA MET A 1 29.55 -16.70 24.40
C MET A 1 28.61 -15.51 24.57
N LEU A 2 27.28 -15.71 24.82
CA LEU A 2 26.31 -14.61 25.04
C LEU A 2 26.13 -14.40 26.54
N VAL A 3 26.77 -13.36 27.08
CA VAL A 3 26.69 -12.97 28.50
C VAL A 3 25.63 -11.90 28.65
N GLY A 4 24.84 -11.89 29.74
CA GLY A 4 23.91 -10.84 30.12
C GLY A 4 22.68 -10.65 29.23
N ARG A 5 22.36 -11.60 28.36
CA ARG A 5 21.21 -11.52 27.39
C ARG A 5 20.14 -12.57 27.71
N ALA A 6 19.88 -12.82 28.99
CA ALA A 6 18.94 -13.88 29.40
C ALA A 6 17.49 -13.59 28.97
N ALA A 7 17.05 -12.34 28.97
CA ALA A 7 15.69 -11.95 28.57
C ALA A 7 15.49 -12.10 27.06
N GLU A 8 16.45 -11.63 26.27
CA GLU A 8 16.46 -11.74 24.82
C GLU A 8 16.51 -13.20 24.37
N ARG A 9 17.37 -14.01 25.01
CA ARG A 9 17.45 -15.46 24.76
C ARG A 9 16.11 -16.16 25.03
N ARG A 10 15.47 -15.89 26.17
CA ARG A 10 14.14 -16.46 26.47
C ARG A 10 13.09 -16.05 25.44
N GLN A 11 13.12 -14.80 24.96
CA GLN A 11 12.22 -14.31 23.93
C GLN A 11 12.43 -15.06 22.60
N LEU A 12 13.70 -15.21 22.18
CA LEU A 12 14.07 -15.95 20.96
C LEU A 12 13.70 -17.44 21.07
N ASP A 13 14.01 -18.10 22.20
CA ASP A 13 13.64 -19.49 22.44
C ASP A 13 12.10 -19.66 22.40
N GLY A 14 11.36 -18.68 22.95
CA GLY A 14 9.90 -18.64 22.87
C GLY A 14 9.37 -18.50 21.44
N LEU A 15 10.01 -17.66 20.64
CA LEU A 15 9.72 -17.47 19.23
C LEU A 15 9.92 -18.76 18.44
N LEU A 16 11.08 -19.41 18.60
CA LEU A 16 11.40 -20.68 17.94
C LEU A 16 10.43 -21.82 18.32
N ARG A 17 10.07 -21.91 19.62
CA ARG A 17 9.06 -22.90 20.07
C ARG A 17 7.71 -22.67 19.42
N ARG A 18 7.26 -21.41 19.31
CA ARG A 18 5.98 -21.08 18.65
C ARG A 18 6.00 -21.46 17.17
N ALA A 19 7.07 -21.15 16.44
CA ALA A 19 7.20 -21.50 15.04
C ALA A 19 7.18 -23.03 14.83
N ARG A 20 7.89 -23.81 15.68
CA ARG A 20 7.83 -25.27 15.63
C ARG A 20 6.43 -25.82 15.92
N ALA A 21 5.62 -25.11 16.70
CA ALA A 21 4.24 -25.44 16.99
C ALA A 21 3.26 -24.88 15.93
N GLY A 22 3.76 -24.44 14.77
CA GLY A 22 2.95 -23.94 13.67
C GLY A 22 2.36 -22.54 13.89
N ARG A 23 2.97 -21.71 14.73
CA ARG A 23 2.54 -20.33 15.00
C ARG A 23 3.68 -19.37 14.70
N SER A 24 3.48 -18.52 13.73
CA SER A 24 4.46 -17.50 13.35
C SER A 24 4.75 -16.52 14.48
N GLY A 25 5.90 -15.89 14.41
CA GLY A 25 6.25 -14.82 15.31
C GLY A 25 7.40 -13.99 14.75
N ILE A 26 7.44 -12.74 15.16
CA ILE A 26 8.40 -11.75 14.70
C ILE A 26 9.01 -11.04 15.89
N VAL A 27 10.28 -10.68 15.79
CA VAL A 27 10.94 -9.75 16.70
C VAL A 27 11.96 -8.92 15.94
N VAL A 28 12.02 -7.63 16.24
CA VAL A 28 13.02 -6.70 15.73
C VAL A 28 13.98 -6.36 16.89
N LEU A 29 15.25 -6.67 16.73
CA LEU A 29 16.32 -6.32 17.67
C LEU A 29 16.90 -4.97 17.25
N ARG A 30 16.69 -3.92 18.03
CA ARG A 30 17.22 -2.58 17.76
C ARG A 30 18.31 -2.23 18.78
N GLY A 31 19.40 -1.66 18.31
CA GLY A 31 20.49 -1.22 19.18
C GLY A 31 21.68 -0.71 18.39
N GLU A 32 22.53 0.06 19.06
CA GLU A 32 23.74 0.61 18.50
C GLU A 32 24.70 -0.47 17.97
N PRO A 33 25.68 -0.11 17.12
CA PRO A 33 26.75 -1.01 16.72
C PRO A 33 27.48 -1.59 17.92
N GLY A 34 27.79 -2.89 17.90
CA GLY A 34 28.48 -3.55 19.00
C GLY A 34 27.62 -4.07 20.16
N MET A 35 26.31 -3.79 20.18
CA MET A 35 25.37 -4.25 21.21
C MET A 35 25.05 -5.75 21.17
N GLY A 36 25.60 -6.49 20.23
CA GLY A 36 25.47 -7.95 20.16
C GLY A 36 24.24 -8.41 19.36
N LYS A 37 23.70 -7.59 18.43
CA LYS A 37 22.59 -7.95 17.55
C LYS A 37 22.87 -9.23 16.75
N THR A 38 23.97 -9.23 15.98
CA THR A 38 24.41 -10.38 15.19
C THR A 38 24.64 -11.62 16.06
N ALA A 39 25.19 -11.47 17.26
CA ALA A 39 25.40 -12.58 18.18
C ALA A 39 24.08 -13.20 18.68
N LEU A 40 23.01 -12.41 18.78
CA LEU A 40 21.67 -12.91 19.09
C LEU A 40 21.01 -13.61 17.87
N LEU A 41 21.27 -13.15 16.65
CA LEU A 41 20.87 -13.88 15.45
C LEU A 41 21.61 -15.23 15.34
N ASP A 42 22.92 -15.24 15.60
CA ASP A 42 23.72 -16.48 15.62
C ASP A 42 23.24 -17.44 16.72
N TYR A 43 22.88 -16.91 17.88
CA TYR A 43 22.24 -17.72 18.93
C TYR A 43 20.93 -18.33 18.43
N ALA A 44 20.05 -17.55 17.81
CA ALA A 44 18.81 -18.07 17.26
C ALA A 44 19.07 -19.16 16.21
N ALA A 45 20.04 -18.96 15.31
CA ALA A 45 20.47 -19.96 14.34
C ALA A 45 20.97 -21.23 15.01
N SER A 46 21.80 -21.14 16.05
CA SER A 46 22.31 -22.32 16.79
C SER A 46 21.21 -23.11 17.50
N ARG A 47 20.08 -22.45 17.81
CA ARG A 47 18.90 -23.05 18.48
C ARG A 47 17.82 -23.50 17.50
N ALA A 48 18.03 -23.29 16.18
CA ALA A 48 17.06 -23.63 15.15
C ALA A 48 16.68 -25.13 15.13
N GLY A 49 17.62 -26.01 15.45
CA GLY A 49 17.39 -27.46 15.50
C GLY A 49 16.91 -28.02 14.15
N SER A 50 15.67 -28.51 14.10
CA SER A 50 15.08 -29.04 12.87
C SER A 50 14.58 -27.98 11.90
N MET A 51 14.61 -26.70 12.23
CA MET A 51 14.12 -25.62 11.34
C MET A 51 15.12 -25.37 10.19
N ARG A 52 14.58 -24.95 9.03
CA ARG A 52 15.43 -24.42 7.95
C ARG A 52 15.75 -22.96 8.26
N VAL A 53 17.03 -22.60 8.19
CA VAL A 53 17.48 -21.23 8.47
C VAL A 53 17.71 -20.51 7.14
N LEU A 54 17.02 -19.40 6.95
CA LEU A 54 17.23 -18.45 5.86
C LEU A 54 17.90 -17.22 6.46
N ARG A 55 19.00 -16.76 5.84
CA ARG A 55 19.75 -15.62 6.34
C ARG A 55 20.09 -14.63 5.23
N ALA A 56 19.90 -13.34 5.53
CA ALA A 56 20.41 -12.23 4.73
C ALA A 56 20.99 -11.16 5.64
N ALA A 57 21.87 -10.34 5.11
CA ALA A 57 22.41 -9.18 5.80
C ALA A 57 22.36 -7.97 4.87
N GLY A 58 21.85 -6.85 5.37
CA GLY A 58 21.88 -5.58 4.65
C GLY A 58 23.29 -5.05 4.52
N ALA A 59 23.62 -4.50 3.37
CA ALA A 59 24.89 -3.85 3.10
C ALA A 59 24.65 -2.52 2.39
N GLU A 60 25.20 -1.44 2.93
CA GLU A 60 25.02 -0.08 2.39
C GLU A 60 25.36 0.01 0.89
N ALA A 61 26.40 -0.70 0.44
CA ALA A 61 26.79 -0.74 -0.96
C ALA A 61 25.79 -1.45 -1.89
N GLU A 62 24.82 -2.18 -1.33
CA GLU A 62 23.80 -2.97 -2.07
C GLU A 62 22.41 -2.36 -1.98
N ALA A 63 22.23 -1.32 -1.21
CA ALA A 63 20.95 -0.64 -1.07
C ALA A 63 20.38 -0.11 -2.41
N GLY A 64 21.22 0.02 -3.43
CA GLY A 64 20.85 0.37 -4.80
C GLY A 64 20.55 -0.81 -5.74
N ILE A 65 20.53 -2.06 -5.26
CA ILE A 65 20.31 -3.25 -6.10
C ILE A 65 18.91 -3.78 -5.83
N ALA A 66 17.99 -3.60 -6.78
CA ALA A 66 16.61 -4.00 -6.63
C ALA A 66 16.48 -5.50 -6.34
N PHE A 67 15.80 -5.84 -5.25
CA PHE A 67 15.56 -7.21 -4.79
C PHE A 67 16.81 -8.05 -4.46
N GLY A 68 17.98 -7.44 -4.34
CA GLY A 68 19.23 -8.13 -4.00
C GLY A 68 19.15 -8.83 -2.64
N GLY A 69 18.63 -8.15 -1.62
CA GLY A 69 18.43 -8.71 -0.29
C GLY A 69 17.37 -9.82 -0.27
N LEU A 70 16.27 -9.67 -1.02
CA LEU A 70 15.21 -10.66 -1.13
C LEU A 70 15.71 -11.93 -1.84
N TYR A 71 16.49 -11.77 -2.92
CA TYR A 71 17.13 -12.88 -3.61
C TYR A 71 18.05 -13.66 -2.68
N SER A 72 18.95 -12.97 -1.98
CA SER A 72 19.88 -13.60 -1.04
C SER A 72 19.16 -14.41 0.05
N LEU A 73 18.02 -13.91 0.53
CA LEU A 73 17.21 -14.57 1.56
C LEU A 73 16.44 -15.79 1.02
N LEU A 74 15.81 -15.66 -0.16
CA LEU A 74 14.85 -16.66 -0.65
C LEU A 74 15.44 -17.68 -1.62
N HIS A 75 16.61 -17.42 -2.20
CA HIS A 75 17.28 -18.37 -3.09
C HIS A 75 17.42 -19.79 -2.52
N PRO A 76 17.70 -20.00 -1.21
CA PRO A 76 17.80 -21.35 -0.64
C PRO A 76 16.50 -22.15 -0.64
N VAL A 77 15.36 -21.52 -0.92
CA VAL A 77 14.03 -22.14 -1.00
C VAL A 77 13.40 -21.99 -2.39
N ALA A 78 14.18 -21.57 -3.39
CA ALA A 78 13.72 -21.36 -4.76
C ALA A 78 13.19 -22.66 -5.43
N GLU A 79 13.50 -23.82 -4.91
CA GLU A 79 12.94 -25.12 -5.32
C GLU A 79 11.40 -25.16 -5.23
N HIS A 80 10.81 -24.37 -4.31
CA HIS A 80 9.35 -24.28 -4.12
C HIS A 80 8.65 -23.31 -5.09
N LEU A 81 9.38 -22.58 -5.94
CA LEU A 81 8.78 -21.64 -6.90
C LEU A 81 7.76 -22.29 -7.85
N GLY A 82 7.95 -23.58 -8.18
CA GLY A 82 7.01 -24.31 -9.01
C GLY A 82 5.66 -24.61 -8.36
N ALA A 83 5.56 -24.50 -7.03
CA ALA A 83 4.31 -24.71 -6.28
C ALA A 83 3.49 -23.41 -6.12
N LEU A 84 4.07 -22.26 -6.49
CA LEU A 84 3.41 -20.96 -6.40
C LEU A 84 2.45 -20.74 -7.60
N PRO A 85 1.49 -19.82 -7.46
CA PRO A 85 0.73 -19.29 -8.60
C PRO A 85 1.69 -18.78 -9.69
N GLU A 86 1.35 -19.02 -10.95
CA GLU A 86 2.22 -18.72 -12.09
C GLU A 86 2.68 -17.26 -12.08
N GLY A 87 1.78 -16.29 -11.93
CA GLY A 87 2.14 -14.86 -11.89
C GLY A 87 3.04 -14.47 -10.71
N GLN A 88 2.93 -15.15 -9.54
CA GLN A 88 3.83 -14.91 -8.39
C GLN A 88 5.20 -15.55 -8.61
N ALA A 89 5.22 -16.76 -9.17
CA ALA A 89 6.46 -17.44 -9.53
C ALA A 89 7.23 -16.69 -10.61
N GLU A 90 6.54 -16.19 -11.64
CA GLU A 90 7.12 -15.37 -12.69
C GLU A 90 7.65 -14.04 -12.15
N ALA A 91 6.88 -13.35 -11.28
CA ALA A 91 7.30 -12.11 -10.66
C ALA A 91 8.58 -12.29 -9.82
N LEU A 92 8.68 -13.38 -9.03
CA LEU A 92 9.90 -13.69 -8.28
C LEU A 92 11.07 -14.06 -9.20
N ARG A 93 10.85 -14.86 -10.26
CA ARG A 93 11.90 -15.18 -11.23
C ARG A 93 12.42 -13.91 -11.90
N ALA A 94 11.52 -13.04 -12.37
CA ALA A 94 11.90 -11.78 -13.00
C ALA A 94 12.61 -10.82 -12.02
N ALA A 95 12.21 -10.78 -10.74
CA ALA A 95 12.91 -10.01 -9.71
C ALA A 95 14.32 -10.59 -9.42
N PHE A 96 14.51 -11.90 -9.55
CA PHE A 96 15.77 -12.61 -9.27
C PHE A 96 16.69 -12.75 -10.48
N GLU A 97 16.20 -12.50 -11.70
CA GLU A 97 17.05 -12.53 -12.90
C GLU A 97 18.09 -11.40 -12.87
N VAL A 98 19.31 -11.78 -12.57
CA VAL A 98 20.48 -10.88 -12.49
C VAL A 98 21.07 -10.59 -13.87
N SER A 99 20.66 -11.25 -14.95
CA SER A 99 21.32 -11.16 -16.26
C SER A 99 20.37 -11.24 -17.45
N GLY A 100 20.23 -10.14 -18.18
CA GLY A 100 20.26 -9.96 -19.62
C GLY A 100 19.31 -10.73 -20.56
N GLY A 101 18.33 -11.50 -20.07
CA GLY A 101 17.29 -12.10 -20.91
C GLY A 101 16.17 -11.10 -21.24
N PRO A 102 15.40 -11.29 -22.32
CA PRO A 102 14.23 -10.47 -22.58
C PRO A 102 13.18 -10.74 -21.50
N VAL A 103 13.01 -9.80 -20.56
CA VAL A 103 11.94 -9.82 -19.57
C VAL A 103 10.63 -9.57 -20.33
N THR A 104 9.81 -10.58 -20.48
CA THR A 104 8.52 -10.51 -21.19
C THR A 104 7.40 -9.89 -20.34
N VAL A 105 7.60 -9.81 -19.01
CA VAL A 105 6.62 -9.25 -18.07
C VAL A 105 7.35 -8.42 -17.02
N THR A 106 6.88 -7.19 -16.78
CA THR A 106 7.35 -6.36 -15.66
C THR A 106 6.77 -6.93 -14.37
N PRO A 107 7.58 -7.43 -13.43
CA PRO A 107 7.04 -8.01 -12.19
C PRO A 107 6.42 -6.91 -11.33
N GLY A 108 5.14 -7.01 -11.06
CA GLY A 108 4.44 -6.10 -10.16
C GLY A 108 5.01 -6.22 -8.74
N ARG A 109 5.26 -5.08 -8.08
CA ARG A 109 5.79 -5.01 -6.70
C ARG A 109 4.96 -5.86 -5.73
N LEU A 110 3.63 -5.83 -5.87
CA LEU A 110 2.72 -6.62 -5.06
C LEU A 110 2.84 -8.12 -5.38
N ALA A 111 3.03 -8.47 -6.66
CA ALA A 111 3.22 -9.87 -7.07
C ALA A 111 4.52 -10.45 -6.50
N VAL A 112 5.61 -9.67 -6.48
CA VAL A 112 6.88 -10.07 -5.84
C VAL A 112 6.69 -10.22 -4.33
N ALA A 113 6.02 -9.27 -3.66
CA ALA A 113 5.77 -9.33 -2.23
C ALA A 113 4.84 -10.50 -1.84
N ALA A 114 3.79 -10.73 -2.62
CA ALA A 114 2.89 -11.88 -2.47
C ALA A 114 3.62 -13.19 -2.77
N GLY A 115 4.46 -13.21 -3.80
CA GLY A 115 5.32 -14.34 -4.12
C GLY A 115 6.30 -14.68 -2.99
N ALA A 116 6.93 -13.66 -2.39
CA ALA A 116 7.80 -13.84 -1.23
C ALA A 116 7.05 -14.44 -0.02
N PHE A 117 5.84 -13.92 0.25
CA PHE A 117 4.96 -14.49 1.27
C PHE A 117 4.61 -15.95 0.96
N SER A 118 4.12 -16.25 -0.24
CA SER A 118 3.73 -17.58 -0.66
C SER A 118 4.93 -18.55 -0.63
N LEU A 119 6.12 -18.10 -1.05
CA LEU A 119 7.33 -18.93 -1.03
C LEU A 119 7.75 -19.28 0.39
N LEU A 120 7.73 -18.32 1.31
CA LEU A 120 8.04 -18.56 2.73
C LEU A 120 7.03 -19.53 3.36
N THR A 121 5.73 -19.36 3.09
CA THR A 121 4.69 -20.21 3.67
C THR A 121 4.70 -21.62 3.08
N THR A 122 4.90 -21.76 1.77
CA THR A 122 5.04 -23.08 1.12
C THR A 122 6.28 -23.82 1.61
N ALA A 123 7.42 -23.15 1.70
CA ALA A 123 8.63 -23.76 2.24
C ALA A 123 8.49 -24.13 3.75
N ALA A 124 7.65 -23.39 4.50
CA ALA A 124 7.37 -23.68 5.90
C ALA A 124 6.42 -24.88 6.10
N GLU A 125 5.65 -25.29 5.08
CA GLU A 125 4.82 -26.50 5.11
C GLU A 125 5.69 -27.75 5.19
N ASP A 126 6.81 -27.78 4.46
CA ASP A 126 7.76 -28.90 4.49
C ASP A 126 8.56 -28.92 5.78
N ARG A 127 9.04 -27.76 6.21
CA ARG A 127 9.92 -27.62 7.38
C ARG A 127 9.80 -26.23 7.99
N PRO A 128 9.60 -26.11 9.32
CA PRO A 128 9.51 -24.80 9.96
C PRO A 128 10.73 -23.91 9.62
N LEU A 129 10.48 -22.63 9.36
CA LEU A 129 11.50 -21.68 8.94
C LEU A 129 11.96 -20.77 10.08
N LEU A 130 13.26 -20.46 10.08
CA LEU A 130 13.83 -19.34 10.82
C LEU A 130 14.43 -18.36 9.82
N VAL A 131 13.83 -17.18 9.73
CA VAL A 131 14.26 -16.08 8.87
C VAL A 131 15.07 -15.09 9.69
N LEU A 132 16.30 -14.87 9.33
CA LEU A 132 17.24 -13.96 9.99
C LEU A 132 17.68 -12.88 9.01
N VAL A 133 17.42 -11.63 9.34
CA VAL A 133 17.88 -10.49 8.53
C VAL A 133 18.69 -9.56 9.43
N ASP A 134 19.99 -9.51 9.18
CA ASP A 134 20.88 -8.62 9.91
C ASP A 134 20.93 -7.24 9.21
N ASP A 135 20.98 -6.18 10.03
CA ASP A 135 21.05 -4.79 9.57
C ASP A 135 20.04 -4.46 8.45
N VAL A 136 18.76 -4.78 8.70
CA VAL A 136 17.66 -4.59 7.73
C VAL A 136 17.57 -3.17 7.15
N HIS A 137 18.06 -2.16 7.85
CA HIS A 137 18.13 -0.77 7.40
C HIS A 137 19.09 -0.54 6.23
N TRP A 138 19.96 -1.49 5.93
CA TRP A 138 20.86 -1.50 4.77
C TRP A 138 20.38 -2.42 3.64
N LEU A 139 19.24 -3.09 3.77
CA LEU A 139 18.62 -3.76 2.62
C LEU A 139 18.10 -2.74 1.61
N ASP A 140 18.06 -3.15 0.35
CA ASP A 140 17.39 -2.34 -0.67
C ASP A 140 15.89 -2.15 -0.34
N PRO A 141 15.32 -0.99 -0.68
CA PRO A 141 13.94 -0.67 -0.33
C PRO A 141 12.92 -1.66 -0.89
N ALA A 142 13.14 -2.21 -2.08
CA ALA A 142 12.22 -3.15 -2.71
C ALA A 142 12.17 -4.49 -1.96
N SER A 143 13.33 -5.00 -1.51
CA SER A 143 13.44 -6.17 -0.62
C SER A 143 12.78 -5.92 0.74
N THR A 144 13.05 -4.76 1.34
CA THR A 144 12.49 -4.38 2.64
C THR A 144 10.98 -4.36 2.60
N ASP A 145 10.39 -3.73 1.60
CA ASP A 145 8.96 -3.64 1.44
C ASP A 145 8.31 -5.01 1.20
N ALA A 146 8.91 -5.83 0.34
CA ALA A 146 8.41 -7.18 0.08
C ALA A 146 8.44 -8.05 1.35
N LEU A 147 9.52 -7.95 2.14
CA LEU A 147 9.65 -8.68 3.41
C LEU A 147 8.66 -8.16 4.45
N LEU A 148 8.49 -6.84 4.61
CA LEU A 148 7.53 -6.27 5.55
C LEU A 148 6.08 -6.62 5.18
N PHE A 149 5.76 -6.66 3.89
CA PHE A 149 4.47 -7.15 3.41
C PHE A 149 4.24 -8.62 3.81
N ALA A 150 5.24 -9.48 3.56
CA ALA A 150 5.15 -10.90 3.87
C ALA A 150 5.02 -11.15 5.39
N VAL A 151 5.91 -10.56 6.20
CA VAL A 151 5.96 -10.85 7.64
C VAL A 151 4.73 -10.37 8.41
N ARG A 152 4.08 -9.28 7.98
CA ARG A 152 2.83 -8.81 8.59
C ARG A 152 1.65 -9.75 8.39
N ARG A 153 1.72 -10.63 7.41
CA ARG A 153 0.66 -11.60 7.05
C ARG A 153 0.89 -12.98 7.62
N LEU A 154 2.11 -13.24 8.14
CA LEU A 154 2.42 -14.49 8.82
C LEU A 154 1.60 -14.61 10.11
N ALA A 155 0.89 -15.70 10.28
CA ALA A 155 0.06 -15.97 11.48
C ALA A 155 0.24 -17.40 12.01
N ARG A 156 -0.04 -18.41 11.19
CA ARG A 156 0.03 -19.84 11.55
C ARG A 156 0.86 -20.65 10.55
N ASP A 157 2.01 -20.08 10.17
CA ASP A 157 2.77 -20.54 9.01
C ASP A 157 4.12 -21.19 9.40
N ALA A 158 4.31 -21.57 10.63
CA ALA A 158 5.54 -22.20 11.16
C ALA A 158 6.82 -21.38 10.85
N VAL A 159 6.74 -20.05 10.83
CA VAL A 159 7.85 -19.15 10.51
C VAL A 159 8.21 -18.26 11.70
N ALA A 160 9.47 -18.28 12.11
CA ALA A 160 10.05 -17.33 13.06
C ALA A 160 10.87 -16.30 12.27
N VAL A 161 10.68 -15.01 12.55
CA VAL A 161 11.40 -13.92 11.90
C VAL A 161 12.15 -13.10 12.96
N VAL A 162 13.44 -12.88 12.74
CA VAL A 162 14.26 -12.00 13.56
C VAL A 162 14.97 -11.00 12.68
N PHE A 163 14.62 -9.74 12.84
CA PHE A 163 15.32 -8.63 12.20
C PHE A 163 16.27 -7.95 13.17
N SER A 164 17.41 -7.46 12.69
CA SER A 164 18.24 -6.52 13.42
C SER A 164 18.29 -5.16 12.73
N THR A 165 18.40 -4.09 13.51
CA THR A 165 18.57 -2.72 12.98
C THR A 165 19.40 -1.86 13.93
N GLY A 166 20.18 -0.94 13.33
CA GLY A 166 20.93 0.08 14.07
C GLY A 166 20.16 1.40 14.22
N ALA A 167 19.10 1.61 13.43
CA ALA A 167 18.33 2.86 13.36
C ALA A 167 16.82 2.60 13.38
N ALA A 168 16.04 3.65 13.62
CA ALA A 168 14.61 3.60 13.39
C ALA A 168 14.34 3.47 11.89
N LEU A 169 13.58 2.47 11.48
CA LEU A 169 13.23 2.22 10.08
C LEU A 169 11.76 2.59 9.85
N PRO A 170 11.46 3.45 8.87
CA PRO A 170 10.09 3.63 8.42
C PRO A 170 9.49 2.27 8.01
N GLY A 171 8.25 2.00 8.41
CA GLY A 171 7.59 0.74 8.07
C GLY A 171 7.72 -0.39 9.11
N LEU A 172 8.56 -0.29 10.15
CA LEU A 172 8.56 -1.24 11.26
C LEU A 172 7.42 -1.01 12.28
N GLY A 173 6.62 0.04 12.10
CA GLY A 173 5.48 0.32 12.97
C GLY A 173 4.52 -0.86 13.09
N GLY A 174 4.13 -1.21 14.34
CA GLY A 174 3.28 -2.37 14.62
C GLY A 174 4.00 -3.71 14.77
N LEU A 175 5.31 -3.81 14.47
CA LEU A 175 6.11 -5.00 14.77
C LEU A 175 6.67 -4.94 16.19
N PRO A 176 6.82 -6.09 16.90
CA PRO A 176 7.43 -6.13 18.23
C PRO A 176 8.90 -5.76 18.16
N VAL A 177 9.28 -4.60 18.70
CA VAL A 177 10.65 -4.12 18.78
C VAL A 177 11.23 -4.41 20.17
N ARG A 178 12.47 -4.90 20.21
CA ARG A 178 13.26 -5.09 21.42
C ARG A 178 14.51 -4.22 21.37
N ASP A 179 14.56 -3.18 22.19
CA ASP A 179 15.75 -2.34 22.35
C ASP A 179 16.81 -3.06 23.17
N LEU A 180 18.03 -3.08 22.66
CA LEU A 180 19.19 -3.67 23.30
C LEU A 180 19.98 -2.57 24.03
N ALA A 181 19.94 -2.57 25.34
CA ALA A 181 20.80 -1.73 26.18
C ALA A 181 22.18 -2.34 26.36
N GLY A 182 23.14 -1.56 26.86
CA GLY A 182 24.43 -2.06 27.31
C GLY A 182 24.28 -3.13 28.40
N LEU A 183 25.30 -3.95 28.56
CA LEU A 183 25.34 -4.95 29.65
C LEU A 183 25.38 -4.24 31.01
N ALA A 184 24.72 -4.79 32.01
CA ALA A 184 24.85 -4.35 33.38
C ALA A 184 26.24 -4.68 33.92
N GLU A 185 26.71 -3.96 34.94
CA GLU A 185 28.05 -4.18 35.54
C GLU A 185 28.38 -5.65 35.88
N PRO A 186 27.47 -6.45 36.48
CA PRO A 186 27.73 -7.85 36.77
C PRO A 186 27.98 -8.68 35.50
N ASP A 187 27.22 -8.42 34.46
CA ASP A 187 27.34 -9.11 33.16
C ASP A 187 28.60 -8.63 32.41
N ALA A 188 28.93 -7.35 32.52
CA ALA A 188 30.18 -6.81 32.00
C ALA A 188 31.39 -7.47 32.64
N ALA A 189 31.40 -7.69 33.97
CA ALA A 189 32.44 -8.42 34.69
C ALA A 189 32.63 -9.84 34.15
N LEU A 190 31.51 -10.59 33.95
CA LEU A 190 31.55 -11.94 33.41
C LEU A 190 32.06 -11.97 31.96
N LEU A 191 31.72 -10.98 31.14
CA LEU A 191 32.24 -10.88 29.79
C LEU A 191 33.72 -10.61 29.76
N VAL A 192 34.20 -9.66 30.57
CA VAL A 192 35.63 -9.33 30.70
C VAL A 192 36.43 -10.55 31.18
N GLU A 193 35.96 -11.25 32.22
CA GLU A 193 36.58 -12.49 32.72
C GLU A 193 36.63 -13.57 31.63
N ALA A 194 35.56 -13.78 30.91
CA ALA A 194 35.49 -14.79 29.83
C ALA A 194 36.46 -14.49 28.68
N VAL A 195 36.74 -13.21 28.40
CA VAL A 195 37.65 -12.77 27.34
C VAL A 195 39.09 -12.76 27.79
N ALA A 196 39.38 -12.22 28.97
CA ALA A 196 40.73 -12.06 29.49
C ALA A 196 41.26 -13.33 30.20
N GLY A 197 40.37 -14.27 30.56
CA GLY A 197 40.70 -15.47 31.32
C GLY A 197 41.04 -15.21 32.81
N ILE A 198 40.85 -13.98 33.28
CA ILE A 198 41.15 -13.52 34.65
C ILE A 198 39.97 -12.65 35.13
N ALA A 199 39.54 -12.91 36.37
CA ALA A 199 38.46 -12.12 36.97
C ALA A 199 38.96 -10.70 37.29
N PRO A 200 38.30 -9.65 36.73
CA PRO A 200 38.66 -8.26 36.97
C PRO A 200 38.22 -7.80 38.36
N VAL A 201 38.96 -6.91 38.97
CA VAL A 201 38.52 -6.29 40.23
C VAL A 201 37.35 -5.34 40.01
N PRO A 202 36.42 -5.18 40.99
CA PRO A 202 35.23 -4.37 40.83
C PRO A 202 35.46 -2.92 40.38
N ALA A 203 36.61 -2.34 40.78
CA ALA A 203 36.96 -0.98 40.38
C ALA A 203 37.25 -0.87 38.86
N VAL A 204 37.90 -1.88 38.27
CA VAL A 204 38.19 -1.95 36.85
C VAL A 204 36.90 -2.22 36.05
N VAL A 205 35.99 -3.06 36.57
CA VAL A 205 34.68 -3.30 35.95
C VAL A 205 33.85 -2.02 35.87
N ARG A 206 33.75 -1.28 36.99
CA ARG A 206 33.01 0.00 37.01
C ARG A 206 33.60 1.01 36.04
N TRP A 207 34.91 1.12 36.00
CA TRP A 207 35.60 1.99 35.04
C TRP A 207 35.32 1.57 33.60
N LEU A 208 35.50 0.29 33.24
CA LEU A 208 35.22 -0.22 31.91
C LEU A 208 33.73 -0.02 31.52
N HIS A 209 32.85 -0.28 32.47
CA HIS A 209 31.41 -0.10 32.24
C HIS A 209 31.06 1.37 32.01
N ALA A 210 31.60 2.30 32.79
CA ALA A 210 31.40 3.73 32.64
C ALA A 210 31.94 4.24 31.29
N GLU A 211 33.13 3.78 30.86
CA GLU A 211 33.75 4.20 29.61
C GLU A 211 33.09 3.59 28.35
N THR A 212 32.53 2.39 28.48
CA THR A 212 31.93 1.69 27.32
C THR A 212 30.41 1.76 27.27
N GLY A 213 29.77 2.33 28.32
CA GLY A 213 28.30 2.26 28.45
C GLY A 213 27.76 0.83 28.49
N GLY A 214 28.62 -0.16 28.90
CA GLY A 214 28.26 -1.57 28.86
C GLY A 214 28.18 -2.18 27.46
N ASN A 215 28.71 -1.52 26.43
CA ASN A 215 28.71 -2.07 25.05
C ASN A 215 29.57 -3.34 24.99
N PRO A 216 28.98 -4.52 24.60
CA PRO A 216 29.70 -5.80 24.67
C PRO A 216 30.98 -5.85 23.82
N LEU A 217 30.94 -5.21 22.63
CA LEU A 217 32.12 -5.18 21.76
C LEU A 217 33.24 -4.33 22.37
N ALA A 218 32.89 -3.13 22.84
CA ALA A 218 33.86 -2.25 23.48
C ALA A 218 34.46 -2.86 24.74
N LEU A 219 33.67 -3.58 25.55
CA LEU A 219 34.11 -4.34 26.69
C LEU A 219 35.09 -5.46 26.29
N THR A 220 34.76 -6.23 25.25
CA THR A 220 35.64 -7.31 24.74
C THR A 220 36.98 -6.77 24.25
N GLU A 221 36.93 -5.69 23.47
CA GLU A 221 38.17 -5.06 22.96
C GLU A 221 38.99 -4.42 24.08
N ALA A 222 38.37 -3.77 25.04
CA ALA A 222 39.05 -3.22 26.18
C ALA A 222 39.70 -4.32 27.06
N ALA A 223 38.98 -5.43 27.29
CA ALA A 223 39.48 -6.57 28.05
C ALA A 223 40.71 -7.22 27.41
N THR A 224 40.74 -7.31 26.07
CA THR A 224 41.92 -7.85 25.35
C THR A 224 43.13 -6.91 25.35
N ALA A 225 42.96 -5.62 25.69
CA ALA A 225 44.01 -4.62 25.74
C ALA A 225 44.68 -4.51 27.10
N LEU A 226 43.96 -4.86 28.15
CA LEU A 226 44.46 -4.73 29.50
C LEU A 226 45.39 -5.89 29.86
N THR A 227 46.47 -5.60 30.57
CA THR A 227 47.36 -6.65 31.10
C THR A 227 46.71 -7.32 32.31
N SER A 228 47.20 -8.52 32.69
CA SER A 228 46.73 -9.23 33.87
C SER A 228 46.91 -8.41 35.17
N GLU A 229 47.95 -7.61 35.25
CA GLU A 229 48.21 -6.72 36.40
C GLU A 229 47.25 -5.56 36.49
N GLN A 230 46.85 -5.00 35.32
CA GLN A 230 45.84 -3.95 35.24
C GLN A 230 44.43 -4.47 35.58
N LEU A 231 44.08 -5.68 35.14
CA LEU A 231 42.79 -6.32 35.47
C LEU A 231 42.67 -6.67 36.95
N THR A 232 43.77 -7.10 37.59
CA THR A 232 43.83 -7.45 39.01
C THR A 232 44.07 -6.24 39.94
N GLY A 233 44.29 -5.05 39.38
CA GLY A 233 44.51 -3.83 40.14
C GLY A 233 45.87 -3.74 40.80
N ALA A 234 46.83 -4.60 40.43
CA ALA A 234 48.21 -4.59 41.02
C ALA A 234 49.02 -3.36 40.57
N ASN A 235 48.66 -2.73 39.45
CA ASN A 235 49.27 -1.50 38.97
C ASN A 235 48.23 -0.37 38.84
N ARG A 236 48.06 0.42 39.91
CA ARG A 236 47.08 1.52 40.01
C ARG A 236 47.48 2.79 39.23
N ALA A 237 48.64 2.87 38.63
CA ALA A 237 49.20 4.11 38.11
C ALA A 237 48.92 4.42 36.63
N GLU A 238 48.36 3.48 35.85
CA GLU A 238 48.16 3.66 34.41
C GLU A 238 46.78 3.21 33.92
N VAL A 239 45.73 3.67 34.57
CA VAL A 239 44.41 3.68 33.91
C VAL A 239 44.36 4.93 33.05
N PRO A 240 44.29 4.85 31.72
CA PRO A 240 44.28 6.04 30.86
C PRO A 240 43.12 6.96 31.21
N GLY A 241 43.42 8.19 31.58
CA GLY A 241 42.46 9.16 32.09
C GLY A 241 41.93 10.15 31.05
N ALA A 242 41.40 9.70 29.94
CA ALA A 242 40.58 10.55 29.07
C ALA A 242 39.32 9.80 28.69
N PRO A 243 38.11 10.39 28.90
CA PRO A 243 36.86 9.76 28.46
C PRO A 243 36.84 9.68 26.92
N LEU A 244 36.81 8.46 26.39
CA LEU A 244 36.57 8.19 24.97
C LEU A 244 35.07 7.87 24.76
N GLU A 245 34.44 8.50 23.79
CA GLU A 245 33.10 8.08 23.39
C GLU A 245 33.08 6.58 23.01
N PRO A 246 32.09 5.78 23.45
CA PRO A 246 32.15 4.31 23.33
C PRO A 246 32.38 3.78 21.92
N GLY A 247 31.95 4.52 20.90
CA GLY A 247 32.16 4.16 19.49
C GLY A 247 33.57 4.47 18.95
N GLU A 248 34.29 5.40 19.56
CA GLU A 248 35.55 5.90 19.05
C GLU A 248 36.72 4.99 19.44
N ALA A 249 36.72 4.47 20.66
CA ALA A 249 37.78 3.55 21.14
C ALA A 249 37.85 2.28 20.30
N VAL A 250 36.69 1.73 19.91
CA VAL A 250 36.62 0.53 19.08
C VAL A 250 37.11 0.84 17.67
N ARG A 251 36.72 2.00 17.14
CA ARG A 251 37.20 2.45 15.81
C ARG A 251 38.71 2.63 15.78
N GLN A 252 39.27 3.28 16.77
CA GLN A 252 40.72 3.50 16.86
C GLN A 252 41.52 2.20 16.94
N ARG A 253 41.01 1.17 17.61
CA ARG A 253 41.66 -0.14 17.67
C ARG A 253 41.66 -0.91 16.37
N PHE A 254 40.51 -0.97 15.69
CA PHE A 254 40.47 -1.57 14.35
C PHE A 254 41.35 -0.76 13.39
N ALA A 255 41.37 0.55 13.56
CA ALA A 255 42.24 1.45 12.81
C ALA A 255 43.74 1.11 13.03
N ALA A 256 44.14 0.88 14.26
CA ALA A 256 45.53 0.48 14.59
C ALA A 256 45.88 -0.90 14.01
N ARG A 257 44.97 -1.88 14.08
CA ARG A 257 45.16 -3.23 13.48
C ARG A 257 45.28 -3.15 11.95
N LEU A 258 44.43 -2.33 11.28
CA LEU A 258 44.53 -2.10 9.87
C LEU A 258 45.82 -1.38 9.49
N ALA A 259 46.28 -0.41 10.28
CA ALA A 259 47.51 0.32 10.03
C ALA A 259 48.76 -0.60 10.16
N GLY A 260 48.67 -1.67 10.96
CA GLY A 260 49.72 -2.69 11.08
C GLY A 260 49.88 -3.63 9.88
N LEU A 261 48.92 -3.64 8.95
CA LEU A 261 48.99 -4.41 7.72
C LEU A 261 49.86 -3.71 6.67
N ASP A 262 50.41 -4.48 5.72
CA ASP A 262 51.12 -3.95 4.55
C ASP A 262 50.16 -3.20 3.61
N ALA A 263 50.69 -2.42 2.69
CA ALA A 263 49.90 -1.62 1.77
C ALA A 263 49.03 -2.49 0.85
N PRO A 264 49.46 -3.58 0.24
CA PRO A 264 48.65 -4.49 -0.55
C PRO A 264 47.48 -5.12 0.21
N SER A 265 47.70 -5.53 1.47
CA SER A 265 46.63 -6.08 2.34
C SER A 265 45.56 -5.03 2.64
N ARG A 266 45.96 -3.79 2.93
CA ARG A 266 45.02 -2.68 3.13
C ARG A 266 44.20 -2.36 1.87
N VAL A 267 44.81 -2.41 0.69
CA VAL A 267 44.12 -2.25 -0.60
C VAL A 267 43.08 -3.34 -0.81
N THR A 268 43.45 -4.60 -0.55
CA THR A 268 42.52 -5.72 -0.67
C THR A 268 41.34 -5.57 0.27
N LEU A 269 41.56 -5.21 1.53
CA LEU A 269 40.48 -4.96 2.50
C LEU A 269 39.60 -3.78 2.08
N LEU A 270 40.16 -2.72 1.49
CA LEU A 270 39.40 -1.61 0.96
C LEU A 270 38.48 -2.07 -0.17
N VAL A 271 38.99 -2.88 -1.11
CA VAL A 271 38.16 -3.43 -2.21
C VAL A 271 37.09 -4.35 -1.65
N VAL A 272 37.40 -5.23 -0.70
CA VAL A 272 36.41 -6.06 0.00
C VAL A 272 35.34 -5.20 0.68
N ALA A 273 35.76 -4.11 1.34
CA ALA A 273 34.82 -3.20 2.02
C ALA A 273 33.90 -2.48 1.05
N ALA A 274 34.40 -2.09 -0.12
CA ALA A 274 33.66 -1.41 -1.15
C ALA A 274 32.75 -2.34 -1.98
N ALA A 275 33.09 -3.64 -2.05
CA ALA A 275 32.46 -4.61 -2.97
C ALA A 275 31.07 -5.08 -2.52
N GLY A 276 30.74 -4.98 -1.23
CA GLY A 276 29.49 -5.58 -0.73
C GLY A 276 29.49 -7.11 -0.84
N SER A 277 28.39 -7.69 -1.27
CA SER A 277 28.25 -9.15 -1.51
C SER A 277 28.68 -9.56 -2.92
N CYS A 278 29.66 -8.89 -3.52
CA CYS A 278 30.24 -9.33 -4.79
C CYS A 278 30.90 -10.71 -4.67
N PRO A 279 30.84 -11.55 -5.69
CA PRO A 279 31.57 -12.81 -5.73
C PRO A 279 33.07 -12.61 -5.48
N ALA A 280 33.70 -13.52 -4.71
CA ALA A 280 35.12 -13.43 -4.36
C ALA A 280 36.02 -13.26 -5.59
N SER A 281 35.68 -13.91 -6.70
CA SER A 281 36.43 -13.78 -7.97
C SER A 281 36.43 -12.35 -8.53
N VAL A 282 35.31 -11.61 -8.39
CA VAL A 282 35.20 -10.19 -8.81
C VAL A 282 36.06 -9.31 -7.90
N VAL A 283 35.95 -9.55 -6.58
CA VAL A 283 36.67 -8.79 -5.56
C VAL A 283 38.18 -8.98 -5.72
N MET A 284 38.64 -10.21 -5.94
CA MET A 284 40.06 -10.50 -6.14
C MET A 284 40.58 -9.89 -7.44
N ALA A 285 39.83 -10.02 -8.56
CA ALA A 285 40.22 -9.39 -9.84
C ALA A 285 40.29 -7.86 -9.73
N ALA A 286 39.43 -7.23 -8.93
CA ALA A 286 39.48 -5.80 -8.67
C ALA A 286 40.68 -5.42 -7.78
N ALA A 287 40.99 -6.22 -6.75
CA ALA A 287 42.12 -5.99 -5.85
C ALA A 287 43.46 -6.14 -6.60
N GLU A 288 43.59 -7.14 -7.46
CA GLU A 288 44.79 -7.38 -8.26
C GLU A 288 45.13 -6.18 -9.18
N ARG A 289 44.11 -5.52 -9.74
CA ARG A 289 44.30 -4.29 -10.53
C ARG A 289 44.92 -3.13 -9.75
N LEU A 290 44.82 -3.18 -8.43
CA LEU A 290 45.33 -2.15 -7.49
C LEU A 290 46.57 -2.61 -6.72
N GLY A 291 47.17 -3.77 -7.10
CA GLY A 291 48.34 -4.33 -6.45
C GLY A 291 48.08 -5.11 -5.15
N GLY A 292 46.79 -5.48 -4.90
CA GLY A 292 46.37 -6.42 -3.84
C GLY A 292 46.16 -7.82 -4.43
N GLY A 293 45.27 -8.59 -3.80
CA GLY A 293 44.87 -9.91 -4.29
C GLY A 293 44.81 -11.01 -3.23
N GLY A 294 44.57 -12.24 -3.65
CA GLY A 294 44.31 -13.36 -2.76
C GLY A 294 45.46 -13.66 -1.76
N GLN A 295 46.71 -13.48 -2.17
CA GLN A 295 47.84 -13.72 -1.29
C GLN A 295 47.97 -12.70 -0.13
N THR A 296 47.42 -11.52 -0.31
CA THR A 296 47.40 -10.45 0.68
C THR A 296 46.25 -10.58 1.71
N LEU A 297 45.32 -11.50 1.53
CA LEU A 297 44.25 -11.81 2.46
C LEU A 297 44.75 -12.55 3.69
N ALA A 298 45.80 -13.39 3.57
CA ALA A 298 46.30 -14.19 4.69
C ALA A 298 46.67 -13.32 5.89
N ALA A 299 47.34 -12.19 5.68
CA ALA A 299 47.69 -11.26 6.75
C ALA A 299 46.49 -10.64 7.45
N ALA A 300 45.41 -10.42 6.72
CA ALA A 300 44.12 -9.90 7.26
C ALA A 300 43.33 -11.00 7.99
N GLU A 301 43.43 -12.27 7.58
CA GLU A 301 42.86 -13.43 8.26
C GLU A 301 43.60 -13.70 9.58
N ASP A 302 44.95 -13.70 9.55
CA ASP A 302 45.80 -13.83 10.74
C ASP A 302 45.52 -12.72 11.75
N ALA A 303 45.29 -11.50 11.27
CA ALA A 303 44.82 -10.37 12.07
C ALA A 303 43.36 -10.49 12.51
N ARG A 304 42.62 -11.54 12.16
CA ARG A 304 41.20 -11.75 12.48
C ARG A 304 40.31 -10.57 12.06
N LEU A 305 40.60 -9.97 10.93
CA LEU A 305 39.78 -8.87 10.38
C LEU A 305 38.76 -9.38 9.36
N VAL A 306 39.12 -10.44 8.64
CA VAL A 306 38.26 -11.10 7.67
C VAL A 306 38.30 -12.61 7.83
N ARG A 307 37.35 -13.32 7.21
CA ARG A 307 37.35 -14.77 7.07
C ARG A 307 36.86 -15.13 5.66
N LEU A 308 37.35 -16.23 5.12
CA LEU A 308 36.81 -16.82 3.90
C LEU A 308 35.59 -17.67 4.27
N GLY A 309 34.42 -17.26 3.80
CA GLY A 309 33.15 -17.97 3.92
C GLY A 309 32.72 -18.60 2.59
N ALA A 310 31.64 -19.35 2.60
CA ALA A 310 31.08 -19.98 1.41
C ALA A 310 30.61 -18.94 0.35
N ALA A 311 30.20 -17.74 0.80
CA ALA A 311 29.75 -16.65 -0.04
C ALA A 311 30.87 -15.69 -0.52
N GLY A 312 32.08 -15.85 0.01
CA GLY A 312 33.24 -14.99 -0.31
C GLY A 312 34.01 -14.52 0.92
N VAL A 313 34.66 -13.36 0.80
CA VAL A 313 35.41 -12.74 1.90
C VAL A 313 34.45 -11.96 2.79
N GLU A 314 34.39 -12.35 4.06
CA GLU A 314 33.50 -11.71 5.04
C GLU A 314 34.32 -10.98 6.10
N PHE A 315 33.93 -9.77 6.47
CA PHE A 315 34.51 -9.11 7.65
C PHE A 315 34.06 -9.80 8.93
N CYS A 316 34.99 -10.00 9.85
CA CYS A 316 34.67 -10.58 11.16
C CYS A 316 33.73 -9.71 11.99
N HIS A 317 33.63 -8.40 11.66
CA HIS A 317 32.71 -7.47 12.27
C HIS A 317 32.37 -6.31 11.32
N PRO A 318 31.13 -5.81 11.30
CA PRO A 318 30.70 -4.68 10.45
C PRO A 318 31.54 -3.41 10.64
N LEU A 319 31.97 -3.12 11.87
CA LEU A 319 32.85 -1.98 12.16
C LEU A 319 34.21 -2.09 11.48
N VAL A 320 34.78 -3.29 11.30
CA VAL A 320 36.02 -3.47 10.54
C VAL A 320 35.86 -3.02 9.10
N ARG A 321 34.74 -3.38 8.48
CA ARG A 321 34.36 -2.93 7.13
C ARG A 321 34.29 -1.41 7.06
N SER A 322 33.57 -0.80 8.01
CA SER A 322 33.42 0.65 8.08
C SER A 322 34.76 1.34 8.26
N VAL A 323 35.60 0.86 9.16
CA VAL A 323 36.92 1.44 9.41
C VAL A 323 37.83 1.26 8.20
N ALA A 324 37.87 0.08 7.57
CA ALA A 324 38.66 -0.17 6.36
C ALA A 324 38.25 0.75 5.18
N TYR A 325 36.93 1.04 5.04
CA TYR A 325 36.47 1.93 4.02
C TYR A 325 36.75 3.41 4.32
N HIS A 326 36.43 3.87 5.52
CA HIS A 326 36.49 5.30 5.86
C HIS A 326 37.94 5.78 6.19
N GLN A 327 38.86 4.93 6.59
CA GLN A 327 40.28 5.29 6.73
C GLN A 327 40.99 5.51 5.39
N ALA A 328 40.50 4.86 4.32
CA ALA A 328 41.05 5.08 3.00
C ALA A 328 40.76 6.51 2.53
N THR A 329 41.71 7.11 1.83
CA THR A 329 41.55 8.41 1.26
C THR A 329 40.43 8.41 0.21
N PRO A 330 39.73 9.54 -0.05
CA PRO A 330 38.74 9.62 -1.12
C PRO A 330 39.26 9.13 -2.47
N SER A 331 40.55 9.36 -2.79
CA SER A 331 41.18 8.87 -4.02
C SER A 331 41.28 7.34 -4.05
N GLN A 332 41.67 6.72 -2.93
CA GLN A 332 41.77 5.27 -2.83
C GLN A 332 40.39 4.61 -2.94
N ARG A 333 39.36 5.17 -2.27
CA ARG A 333 37.98 4.69 -2.40
C ARG A 333 37.49 4.72 -3.85
N ARG A 334 37.70 5.84 -4.54
CA ARG A 334 37.35 5.95 -5.95
C ARG A 334 38.09 4.96 -6.85
N ALA A 335 39.37 4.70 -6.56
CA ALA A 335 40.15 3.70 -7.29
C ALA A 335 39.58 2.29 -7.08
N ALA A 336 39.19 1.94 -5.84
CA ALA A 336 38.54 0.68 -5.52
C ALA A 336 37.23 0.50 -6.27
N HIS A 337 36.36 1.52 -6.28
CA HIS A 337 35.11 1.49 -7.00
C HIS A 337 35.32 1.37 -8.53
N ARG A 338 36.28 2.08 -9.14
CA ARG A 338 36.62 1.91 -10.55
C ARG A 338 37.09 0.50 -10.89
N ALA A 339 37.94 -0.09 -10.02
CA ALA A 339 38.44 -1.45 -10.22
C ALA A 339 37.30 -2.48 -10.15
N LEU A 340 36.35 -2.32 -9.20
CA LEU A 340 35.16 -3.14 -9.06
C LEU A 340 34.24 -3.00 -10.28
N ALA A 341 33.96 -1.79 -10.73
CA ALA A 341 33.15 -1.56 -11.92
C ALA A 341 33.73 -2.29 -13.13
N GLY A 342 35.05 -2.16 -13.36
CA GLY A 342 35.76 -2.86 -14.44
C GLY A 342 35.79 -4.38 -14.31
N ALA A 343 35.72 -4.94 -13.09
CA ALA A 343 35.64 -6.39 -12.86
C ALA A 343 34.22 -6.93 -13.03
N LEU A 344 33.19 -6.08 -12.88
CA LEU A 344 31.76 -6.38 -13.06
C LEU A 344 31.30 -6.20 -14.49
N THR A 345 32.05 -5.50 -15.34
CA THR A 345 31.69 -5.29 -16.74
C THR A 345 31.40 -6.62 -17.47
N GLY A 346 30.19 -6.72 -18.07
CA GLY A 346 29.71 -7.94 -18.74
C GLY A 346 29.14 -9.03 -17.80
N ARG A 347 29.16 -8.80 -16.47
CA ARG A 347 28.63 -9.74 -15.48
C ARG A 347 27.43 -9.21 -14.72
N ASP A 348 27.53 -7.98 -14.18
CA ASP A 348 26.48 -7.31 -13.44
C ASP A 348 26.53 -5.81 -13.74
N ARG A 349 25.75 -5.40 -14.74
CA ARG A 349 25.74 -4.01 -15.24
C ARG A 349 25.16 -3.03 -14.20
N GLU A 350 24.14 -3.43 -13.46
CA GLU A 350 23.49 -2.57 -12.47
C GLU A 350 24.49 -2.23 -11.34
N ARG A 351 25.18 -3.24 -10.82
CA ARG A 351 26.18 -3.06 -9.77
C ARG A 351 27.40 -2.28 -10.28
N ALA A 352 27.83 -2.53 -11.51
CA ALA A 352 28.89 -1.77 -12.14
C ALA A 352 28.55 -0.27 -12.25
N ALA A 353 27.33 0.06 -12.62
CA ALA A 353 26.85 1.45 -12.70
C ALA A 353 26.95 2.18 -11.35
N TRP A 354 26.54 1.55 -10.25
CA TRP A 354 26.66 2.13 -8.91
C TRP A 354 28.11 2.35 -8.49
N HIS A 355 29.02 1.42 -8.82
CA HIS A 355 30.44 1.60 -8.57
C HIS A 355 31.07 2.70 -9.44
N LEU A 356 30.66 2.85 -10.69
CA LEU A 356 31.07 3.98 -11.53
C LEU A 356 30.62 5.32 -10.92
N ALA A 357 29.37 5.38 -10.48
CA ALA A 357 28.84 6.57 -9.83
C ALA A 357 29.56 6.93 -8.51
N ALA A 358 29.94 5.92 -7.72
CA ALA A 358 30.72 6.12 -6.50
C ALA A 358 32.19 6.54 -6.78
N ALA A 359 32.70 6.25 -7.98
CA ALA A 359 34.04 6.64 -8.40
C ALA A 359 34.11 8.04 -9.03
N ALA A 360 32.97 8.64 -9.37
CA ALA A 360 32.90 9.96 -10.01
C ALA A 360 33.32 11.09 -9.05
N THR A 361 33.97 12.13 -9.57
CA THR A 361 34.40 13.31 -8.79
C THR A 361 33.63 14.58 -9.09
N GLY A 362 32.68 14.50 -9.99
CA GLY A 362 31.85 15.61 -10.47
C GLY A 362 30.96 15.08 -11.58
N ALA A 363 30.64 15.92 -12.56
CA ALA A 363 29.89 15.48 -13.73
C ALA A 363 30.65 14.37 -14.45
N ASP A 364 29.95 13.28 -14.74
CA ASP A 364 30.44 12.09 -15.45
C ASP A 364 29.26 11.49 -16.23
N ASP A 365 29.14 11.92 -17.48
CA ASP A 365 27.99 11.54 -18.31
C ASP A 365 27.98 10.04 -18.61
N ALA A 366 29.15 9.37 -18.69
CA ALA A 366 29.21 7.92 -18.89
C ALA A 366 28.66 7.15 -17.67
N ALA A 367 29.05 7.54 -16.46
CA ALA A 367 28.49 6.97 -15.23
C ALA A 367 26.99 7.27 -15.09
N ALA A 368 26.58 8.48 -15.50
CA ALA A 368 25.18 8.89 -15.48
C ALA A 368 24.32 8.09 -16.49
N ASP A 369 24.84 7.75 -17.66
CA ASP A 369 24.16 6.92 -18.67
C ASP A 369 24.01 5.46 -18.19
N GLU A 370 25.03 4.90 -17.56
CA GLU A 370 24.95 3.56 -16.98
C GLU A 370 23.95 3.49 -15.82
N LEU A 371 23.91 4.52 -14.95
CA LEU A 371 22.89 4.60 -13.90
C LEU A 371 21.48 4.80 -14.48
N ALA A 372 21.32 5.58 -15.53
CA ALA A 372 20.04 5.75 -16.21
C ALA A 372 19.54 4.42 -16.79
N ALA A 373 20.45 3.62 -17.36
CA ALA A 373 20.13 2.27 -17.83
C ALA A 373 19.74 1.33 -16.67
N ALA A 374 20.45 1.41 -15.53
CA ALA A 374 20.13 0.66 -14.32
C ALA A 374 18.77 1.09 -13.74
N ALA A 375 18.45 2.40 -13.73
CA ALA A 375 17.16 2.92 -13.33
C ALA A 375 16.02 2.37 -14.20
N GLY A 376 16.18 2.37 -15.53
CA GLY A 376 15.21 1.77 -16.43
C GLY A 376 15.06 0.25 -16.23
N ALA A 377 16.13 -0.46 -15.87
CA ALA A 377 16.05 -1.87 -15.51
C ALA A 377 15.28 -2.08 -14.19
N ALA A 378 15.48 -1.21 -13.19
CA ALA A 378 14.74 -1.25 -11.93
C ALA A 378 13.25 -0.96 -12.14
N GLU A 379 12.89 -0.03 -13.03
CA GLU A 379 11.48 0.21 -13.41
C GLU A 379 10.84 -1.04 -14.01
N ARG A 380 11.53 -1.70 -14.95
CA ARG A 380 11.03 -2.95 -15.53
C ARG A 380 10.91 -4.10 -14.53
N LYS A 381 11.72 -4.11 -13.46
CA LYS A 381 11.63 -5.06 -12.35
C LYS A 381 10.56 -4.67 -11.31
N GLY A 382 9.79 -3.60 -11.52
CA GLY A 382 8.79 -3.13 -10.56
C GLY A 382 9.38 -2.59 -9.25
N ALA A 383 10.59 -2.02 -9.29
CA ALA A 383 11.31 -1.46 -8.14
C ALA A 383 11.46 0.07 -8.27
N PRO A 384 10.36 0.86 -8.25
CA PRO A 384 10.40 2.29 -8.51
C PRO A 384 11.22 3.09 -7.48
N GLN A 385 11.39 2.60 -6.24
CA GLN A 385 12.25 3.25 -5.23
C GLN A 385 13.72 3.22 -5.65
N VAL A 386 14.17 2.06 -6.14
CA VAL A 386 15.54 1.90 -6.63
C VAL A 386 15.75 2.72 -7.90
N ALA A 387 14.75 2.71 -8.79
CA ALA A 387 14.76 3.54 -9.99
C ALA A 387 14.86 5.04 -9.65
N ALA A 388 14.09 5.53 -8.67
CA ALA A 388 14.14 6.92 -8.21
C ALA A 388 15.54 7.29 -7.72
N ALA A 389 16.19 6.42 -6.91
CA ALA A 389 17.54 6.64 -6.41
C ALA A 389 18.58 6.69 -7.54
N ALA A 390 18.47 5.77 -8.50
CA ALA A 390 19.38 5.70 -9.63
C ALA A 390 19.19 6.89 -10.58
N TRP A 391 17.95 7.29 -10.89
CA TRP A 391 17.66 8.48 -11.68
C TRP A 391 18.15 9.77 -11.03
N GLU A 392 17.92 9.94 -9.71
CA GLU A 392 18.39 11.09 -8.94
C GLU A 392 19.91 11.19 -9.01
N ARG A 393 20.64 10.08 -8.75
CA ARG A 393 22.09 10.06 -8.83
C ARG A 393 22.60 10.28 -10.26
N ALA A 394 21.93 9.73 -11.25
CA ALA A 394 22.23 9.98 -12.67
C ALA A 394 22.06 11.47 -13.03
N SER A 395 21.04 12.13 -12.50
CA SER A 395 20.83 13.57 -12.67
C SER A 395 21.99 14.39 -12.08
N GLU A 396 22.43 14.06 -10.85
CA GLU A 396 23.55 14.72 -10.18
C GLU A 396 24.86 14.62 -10.97
N LEU A 397 25.10 13.48 -11.61
CA LEU A 397 26.33 13.22 -12.40
C LEU A 397 26.25 13.79 -13.81
N SER A 398 25.11 14.26 -14.29
CA SER A 398 24.96 14.78 -15.64
C SER A 398 25.66 16.13 -15.83
N GLY A 399 26.52 16.20 -16.84
CA GLY A 399 27.20 17.41 -17.24
C GLY A 399 26.30 18.38 -18.02
N ALA A 400 25.48 17.82 -18.92
CA ALA A 400 24.58 18.60 -19.76
C ALA A 400 23.26 18.93 -19.00
N ASP A 401 22.87 20.20 -18.97
CA ASP A 401 21.67 20.66 -18.26
C ASP A 401 20.38 20.00 -18.76
N HIS A 402 20.26 19.72 -20.04
CA HIS A 402 19.11 19.04 -20.63
C HIS A 402 18.99 17.58 -20.10
N ALA A 403 20.10 16.84 -20.12
CA ALA A 403 20.12 15.46 -19.62
C ALA A 403 19.87 15.42 -18.11
N ARG A 404 20.47 16.35 -17.36
CA ARG A 404 20.23 16.51 -15.91
C ARG A 404 18.75 16.72 -15.61
N ALA A 405 18.12 17.66 -16.30
CA ALA A 405 16.72 17.99 -16.12
C ALA A 405 15.80 16.80 -16.45
N GLY A 406 16.06 16.10 -17.58
CA GLY A 406 15.28 14.92 -17.97
C GLY A 406 15.37 13.78 -16.95
N ARG A 407 16.57 13.52 -16.42
CA ARG A 407 16.78 12.48 -15.39
C ARG A 407 16.15 12.88 -14.04
N LEU A 408 16.15 14.16 -13.70
CA LEU A 408 15.48 14.68 -12.50
C LEU A 408 13.96 14.47 -12.57
N VAL A 409 13.34 14.75 -13.72
CA VAL A 409 11.91 14.48 -13.95
C VAL A 409 11.63 12.99 -13.75
N ARG A 410 12.42 12.12 -14.35
CA ARG A 410 12.27 10.66 -14.21
C ARG A 410 12.43 10.19 -12.75
N ALA A 411 13.37 10.81 -12.01
CA ALA A 411 13.54 10.52 -10.59
C ALA A 411 12.30 10.89 -9.77
N ALA A 412 11.73 12.08 -10.03
CA ALA A 412 10.54 12.56 -9.35
C ALA A 412 9.30 11.70 -9.68
N GLU A 413 9.10 11.33 -10.95
CA GLU A 413 8.04 10.41 -11.38
C GLU A 413 8.19 9.02 -10.75
N ALA A 414 9.40 8.48 -10.71
CA ALA A 414 9.66 7.18 -10.11
C ALA A 414 9.40 7.21 -8.59
N ALA A 415 9.76 8.29 -7.89
CA ALA A 415 9.47 8.50 -6.48
C ALA A 415 7.95 8.56 -6.22
N LEU A 416 7.20 9.25 -7.09
CA LEU A 416 5.74 9.33 -6.99
C LEU A 416 5.08 7.95 -7.17
N ARG A 417 5.51 7.19 -8.19
CA ARG A 417 5.04 5.80 -8.39
C ARG A 417 5.38 4.88 -7.23
N ALA A 418 6.53 5.13 -6.60
CA ALA A 418 6.97 4.41 -5.40
C ALA A 418 6.11 4.69 -4.17
N GLY A 419 5.32 5.77 -4.17
CA GLY A 419 4.61 6.28 -2.99
C GLY A 419 5.53 7.03 -2.01
N ASP A 420 6.76 7.37 -2.41
CA ASP A 420 7.69 8.21 -1.64
C ASP A 420 7.38 9.69 -1.93
N LEU A 421 6.28 10.16 -1.32
CA LEU A 421 5.76 11.52 -1.58
C LEU A 421 6.72 12.62 -1.13
N ASP A 422 7.53 12.35 -0.10
CA ASP A 422 8.50 13.32 0.41
C ASP A 422 9.67 13.49 -0.56
N ARG A 423 10.19 12.39 -1.09
CA ARG A 423 11.24 12.43 -2.12
C ARG A 423 10.74 13.07 -3.39
N ALA A 424 9.56 12.67 -3.88
CA ALA A 424 8.92 13.27 -5.04
C ALA A 424 8.79 14.79 -4.88
N GLY A 425 8.34 15.25 -3.69
CA GLY A 425 8.20 16.66 -3.37
C GLY A 425 9.54 17.41 -3.36
N ARG A 426 10.59 16.85 -2.76
CA ARG A 426 11.93 17.48 -2.77
C ARG A 426 12.47 17.61 -4.19
N LEU A 427 12.34 16.57 -5.01
CA LEU A 427 12.80 16.59 -6.39
C LEU A 427 12.02 17.57 -7.25
N ALA A 428 10.69 17.60 -7.11
CA ALA A 428 9.82 18.53 -7.84
C ALA A 428 9.99 19.99 -7.41
N ALA A 429 10.50 20.26 -6.20
CA ALA A 429 10.80 21.60 -5.70
C ALA A 429 12.14 22.17 -6.23
N THR A 430 12.92 21.40 -7.02
CA THR A 430 14.18 21.89 -7.61
C THR A 430 13.91 23.11 -8.50
N PRO A 431 14.71 24.20 -8.37
CA PRO A 431 14.52 25.39 -9.18
C PRO A 431 14.59 25.08 -10.69
N ALA A 432 13.50 25.33 -11.40
CA ALA A 432 13.32 24.90 -12.78
C ALA A 432 13.37 26.08 -13.80
N ALA A 433 13.65 27.32 -13.35
CA ALA A 433 13.57 28.49 -14.19
C ALA A 433 14.51 28.45 -15.43
N SER A 434 15.67 27.80 -15.31
CA SER A 434 16.64 27.60 -16.40
C SER A 434 16.41 26.32 -17.21
N MET A 435 15.45 25.47 -16.84
CA MET A 435 15.20 24.22 -17.52
C MET A 435 14.40 24.42 -18.82
N PRO A 436 14.57 23.55 -19.83
CA PRO A 436 13.69 23.51 -20.99
C PRO A 436 12.20 23.34 -20.59
N ALA A 437 11.30 23.96 -21.36
CA ALA A 437 9.86 24.00 -21.02
C ALA A 437 9.25 22.62 -20.77
N GLY A 438 9.59 21.58 -21.57
CA GLY A 438 9.08 20.24 -21.39
C GLY A 438 9.51 19.58 -20.06
N HIS A 439 10.76 19.79 -19.60
CA HIS A 439 11.21 19.29 -18.30
C HIS A 439 10.58 20.05 -17.12
N ARG A 440 10.38 21.36 -17.29
CA ARG A 440 9.65 22.16 -16.30
C ARG A 440 8.20 21.69 -16.18
N ALA A 441 7.54 21.41 -17.31
CA ALA A 441 6.21 20.81 -17.34
C ALA A 441 6.18 19.47 -16.58
N GLY A 442 7.16 18.59 -16.78
CA GLY A 442 7.27 17.32 -16.08
C GLY A 442 7.41 17.47 -14.56
N LEU A 443 8.24 18.38 -14.06
CA LEU A 443 8.35 18.62 -12.61
C LEU A 443 7.07 19.23 -12.01
N LEU A 444 6.43 20.16 -12.72
CA LEU A 444 5.14 20.71 -12.31
C LEU A 444 4.05 19.65 -12.33
N ALA A 445 4.04 18.76 -13.31
CA ALA A 445 3.12 17.60 -13.34
C ALA A 445 3.25 16.74 -12.09
N VAL A 446 4.49 16.40 -11.70
CA VAL A 446 4.73 15.65 -10.45
C VAL A 446 4.23 16.42 -9.24
N ARG A 447 4.49 17.71 -9.17
CA ARG A 447 4.03 18.56 -8.06
C ARG A 447 2.50 18.64 -8.00
N GLY A 448 1.83 18.86 -9.12
CA GLY A 448 0.38 18.91 -9.18
C GLY A 448 -0.29 17.59 -8.78
N ARG A 449 0.25 16.44 -9.26
CA ARG A 449 -0.19 15.11 -8.84
C ARG A 449 0.05 14.86 -7.35
N LEU A 450 1.14 15.36 -6.81
CA LEU A 450 1.43 15.26 -5.38
C LEU A 450 0.41 16.03 -4.55
N ASP A 451 0.09 17.27 -4.97
CA ASP A 451 -0.92 18.09 -4.32
C ASP A 451 -2.31 17.43 -4.40
N PHE A 452 -2.64 16.81 -5.54
CA PHE A 452 -3.88 16.04 -5.71
C PHE A 452 -3.95 14.85 -4.73
N LEU A 453 -2.92 14.02 -4.67
CA LEU A 453 -2.87 12.86 -3.76
C LEU A 453 -2.98 13.28 -2.29
N ARG A 454 -2.37 14.40 -1.93
CA ARG A 454 -2.46 14.98 -0.59
C ARG A 454 -3.80 15.65 -0.30
N GLY A 455 -4.63 15.87 -1.30
CA GLY A 455 -5.96 16.51 -1.17
C GLY A 455 -5.98 18.02 -1.43
N HIS A 456 -4.86 18.65 -1.76
CA HIS A 456 -4.78 20.09 -2.02
C HIS A 456 -5.29 20.45 -3.42
N MET A 457 -6.59 20.25 -3.67
CA MET A 457 -7.20 20.33 -5.01
C MET A 457 -7.03 21.68 -5.70
N ALA A 458 -7.18 22.78 -4.97
CA ALA A 458 -7.01 24.13 -5.52
C ALA A 458 -5.57 24.41 -5.97
N SER A 459 -4.56 23.88 -5.26
CA SER A 459 -3.17 23.93 -5.69
C SER A 459 -2.91 23.01 -6.88
N ALA A 460 -3.43 21.79 -6.80
CA ALA A 460 -3.25 20.78 -7.85
C ALA A 460 -3.73 21.30 -9.20
N GLN A 461 -4.96 21.82 -9.28
CA GLN A 461 -5.52 22.35 -10.54
C GLN A 461 -4.67 23.49 -11.13
N ALA A 462 -4.20 24.42 -10.30
CA ALA A 462 -3.41 25.55 -10.77
C ALA A 462 -2.05 25.07 -11.33
N VAL A 463 -1.37 24.19 -10.61
CA VAL A 463 -0.05 23.66 -11.00
C VAL A 463 -0.16 22.74 -12.23
N LEU A 464 -1.18 21.88 -12.31
CA LEU A 464 -1.43 21.03 -13.48
C LEU A 464 -1.80 21.88 -14.70
N GLY A 465 -2.59 22.95 -14.53
CA GLY A 465 -2.93 23.91 -15.58
C GLY A 465 -1.69 24.60 -16.15
N GLU A 466 -0.76 25.07 -15.29
CA GLU A 466 0.52 25.64 -15.70
C GLU A 466 1.39 24.61 -16.43
N ALA A 467 1.48 23.39 -15.92
CA ALA A 467 2.22 22.30 -16.55
C ALA A 467 1.68 22.00 -17.95
N ALA A 468 0.36 21.97 -18.11
CA ALA A 468 -0.30 21.74 -19.40
C ALA A 468 -0.01 22.87 -20.40
N GLU A 469 0.05 24.11 -19.96
CA GLU A 469 0.44 25.26 -20.82
C GLU A 469 1.86 25.10 -21.39
N LEU A 470 2.79 24.69 -20.53
CA LEU A 470 4.17 24.46 -20.94
C LEU A 470 4.32 23.25 -21.88
N ALA A 471 3.48 22.22 -21.71
CA ALA A 471 3.52 21.01 -22.53
C ALA A 471 2.84 21.21 -23.90
N GLY A 472 1.77 21.99 -24.00
CA GLY A 472 0.85 22.03 -25.14
C GLY A 472 1.46 22.36 -26.51
N GLY A 473 2.60 23.08 -26.53
CA GLY A 473 3.34 23.37 -27.78
C GLY A 473 4.22 22.22 -28.29
N GLN A 474 4.57 21.27 -27.42
CA GLN A 474 5.56 20.21 -27.70
C GLN A 474 4.96 18.82 -27.59
N ASP A 475 4.08 18.59 -26.62
CA ASP A 475 3.43 17.32 -26.33
C ASP A 475 1.93 17.50 -26.04
N PRO A 476 1.09 17.52 -27.09
CA PRO A 476 -0.37 17.67 -26.94
C PRO A 476 -1.00 16.57 -26.08
N ARG A 477 -0.44 15.37 -26.09
CA ARG A 477 -0.94 14.25 -25.30
C ARG A 477 -0.73 14.49 -23.81
N LEU A 478 0.50 14.86 -23.41
CA LEU A 478 0.79 15.20 -22.01
C LEU A 478 -0.05 16.40 -21.56
N ALA A 479 -0.18 17.43 -22.41
CA ALA A 479 -1.03 18.58 -22.11
C ALA A 479 -2.49 18.17 -21.86
N ALA A 480 -3.04 17.29 -22.67
CA ALA A 480 -4.40 16.77 -22.48
C ALA A 480 -4.54 15.96 -21.19
N GLU A 481 -3.60 15.06 -20.90
CA GLU A 481 -3.59 14.28 -19.66
C GLU A 481 -3.58 15.19 -18.42
N LEU A 482 -2.72 16.21 -18.41
CA LEU A 482 -2.64 17.18 -17.30
C LEU A 482 -3.88 18.07 -17.17
N LEU A 483 -4.51 18.43 -18.29
CA LEU A 483 -5.77 19.17 -18.27
C LEU A 483 -6.92 18.33 -17.71
N GLY A 484 -6.99 17.03 -18.04
CA GLY A 484 -7.98 16.13 -17.45
C GLY A 484 -7.83 16.02 -15.94
N GLU A 485 -6.61 15.78 -15.45
CA GLU A 485 -6.31 15.78 -14.00
C GLU A 485 -6.64 17.14 -13.35
N SER A 486 -6.45 18.27 -14.07
CA SER A 486 -6.83 19.61 -13.59
C SER A 486 -8.34 19.79 -13.52
N VAL A 487 -9.11 19.26 -14.50
CA VAL A 487 -10.59 19.30 -14.49
C VAL A 487 -11.13 18.53 -13.28
N GLU A 488 -10.61 17.33 -13.03
CA GLU A 488 -10.98 16.51 -11.87
C GLU A 488 -10.71 17.26 -10.55
N ALA A 489 -9.53 17.84 -10.40
CA ALA A 489 -9.18 18.63 -9.22
C ALA A 489 -10.11 19.84 -9.03
N CYS A 490 -10.47 20.54 -10.12
CA CYS A 490 -11.43 21.63 -10.09
C CYS A 490 -12.81 21.16 -9.62
N MET A 491 -13.31 20.04 -10.14
CA MET A 491 -14.63 19.51 -9.78
C MET A 491 -14.68 19.14 -8.29
N GLU A 492 -13.64 18.45 -7.76
CA GLU A 492 -13.56 18.10 -6.34
C GLU A 492 -13.51 19.35 -5.44
N ALA A 493 -12.82 20.40 -5.86
CA ALA A 493 -12.75 21.68 -5.15
C ALA A 493 -14.02 22.56 -5.30
N GLY A 494 -14.93 22.21 -6.20
CA GLY A 494 -16.11 23.03 -6.53
C GLY A 494 -15.77 24.28 -7.34
N LEU A 495 -14.69 24.27 -8.13
CA LEU A 495 -14.24 25.34 -9.01
C LEU A 495 -14.75 25.10 -10.43
N TYR A 496 -16.08 25.21 -10.63
CA TYR A 496 -16.74 24.75 -11.89
C TYR A 496 -16.45 25.66 -13.09
N ASP A 497 -16.14 26.92 -12.90
CA ASP A 497 -15.78 27.82 -14.01
C ASP A 497 -14.35 27.55 -14.50
N GLU A 498 -13.44 27.30 -13.59
CA GLU A 498 -12.08 26.85 -13.90
C GLU A 498 -12.10 25.44 -14.56
N ALA A 499 -12.94 24.54 -14.06
CA ALA A 499 -13.16 23.22 -14.67
C ALA A 499 -13.62 23.35 -16.13
N ALA A 500 -14.55 24.27 -16.42
CA ALA A 500 -15.04 24.49 -17.79
C ALA A 500 -13.96 25.08 -18.72
N GLN A 501 -13.14 25.99 -18.21
CA GLN A 501 -12.03 26.53 -18.98
C GLN A 501 -10.98 25.43 -19.28
N ALA A 502 -10.63 24.61 -18.28
CA ALA A 502 -9.70 23.49 -18.45
C ALA A 502 -10.27 22.43 -19.42
N ALA A 503 -11.56 22.09 -19.29
CA ALA A 503 -12.25 21.13 -20.18
C ALA A 503 -12.26 21.62 -21.65
N GLY A 504 -12.53 22.89 -21.90
CA GLY A 504 -12.46 23.46 -23.25
C GLY A 504 -11.03 23.47 -23.84
N ARG A 505 -10.01 23.53 -22.99
CA ARG A 505 -8.60 23.34 -23.42
C ARG A 505 -8.31 21.87 -23.67
N LEU A 506 -8.78 20.99 -22.80
CA LEU A 506 -8.65 19.54 -22.93
C LEU A 506 -9.25 19.04 -24.26
N GLU A 507 -10.44 19.47 -24.62
CA GLU A 507 -11.06 19.12 -25.91
C GLU A 507 -10.17 19.48 -27.11
N ARG A 508 -9.53 20.66 -27.10
CA ARG A 508 -8.64 21.08 -28.17
C ARG A 508 -7.36 20.22 -28.27
N GLU A 509 -6.74 19.92 -27.14
CA GLU A 509 -5.54 19.08 -27.11
C GLU A 509 -5.87 17.60 -27.41
N ALA A 510 -7.01 17.11 -26.94
CA ALA A 510 -7.49 15.77 -27.24
C ALA A 510 -7.79 15.57 -28.74
N ALA A 511 -8.37 16.59 -29.41
CA ALA A 511 -8.58 16.56 -30.85
C ALA A 511 -7.26 16.48 -31.66
N ARG A 512 -6.14 16.93 -31.08
CA ARG A 512 -4.80 16.85 -31.71
C ARG A 512 -4.11 15.51 -31.46
N SER A 513 -4.39 14.86 -30.35
CA SER A 513 -3.70 13.64 -29.89
C SER A 513 -4.51 12.37 -30.08
N GLY A 514 -5.84 12.46 -30.03
CA GLY A 514 -6.75 11.31 -30.23
C GLY A 514 -6.68 10.22 -29.15
N GLY A 515 -7.30 9.08 -29.39
CA GLY A 515 -7.21 7.90 -28.53
C GLY A 515 -7.65 8.14 -27.07
N SER A 516 -6.81 7.77 -26.12
CA SER A 516 -7.12 7.84 -24.67
C SER A 516 -7.46 9.24 -24.16
N THR A 517 -6.91 10.28 -24.77
CA THR A 517 -7.20 11.67 -24.37
C THR A 517 -8.58 12.12 -24.80
N GLN A 518 -9.10 11.58 -25.91
CA GLN A 518 -10.47 11.82 -26.36
C GLN A 518 -11.48 11.21 -25.40
N VAL A 519 -11.24 9.97 -24.93
CA VAL A 519 -12.09 9.33 -23.88
C VAL A 519 -12.18 10.23 -22.65
N MET A 520 -11.02 10.68 -22.14
CA MET A 520 -10.97 11.55 -20.97
C MET A 520 -11.71 12.87 -21.21
N ALA A 521 -11.49 13.52 -22.34
CA ALA A 521 -12.18 14.79 -22.66
C ALA A 521 -13.71 14.65 -22.68
N GLU A 522 -14.23 13.57 -23.25
CA GLU A 522 -15.66 13.30 -23.32
C GLU A 522 -16.27 12.97 -21.95
N LEU A 523 -15.58 12.17 -21.13
CA LEU A 523 -16.05 11.81 -19.79
C LEU A 523 -16.03 13.01 -18.84
N GLU A 524 -14.94 13.80 -18.82
CA GLU A 524 -14.83 15.00 -17.99
C GLU A 524 -15.85 16.06 -18.38
N ALA A 525 -16.01 16.32 -19.68
CA ALA A 525 -17.03 17.23 -20.18
C ALA A 525 -18.46 16.75 -19.84
N GLY A 526 -18.69 15.44 -19.85
CA GLY A 526 -19.96 14.83 -19.47
C GLY A 526 -20.29 15.03 -17.99
N GLN A 527 -19.33 14.80 -17.10
CA GLN A 527 -19.49 15.04 -15.65
C GLN A 527 -19.76 16.52 -15.37
N LEU A 528 -18.99 17.40 -15.99
CA LEU A 528 -19.12 18.84 -15.82
C LEU A 528 -20.48 19.34 -16.34
N ALA A 529 -20.97 18.83 -17.47
CA ALA A 529 -22.30 19.16 -17.99
C ALA A 529 -23.40 18.79 -16.98
N TRP A 530 -23.27 17.64 -16.32
CA TRP A 530 -24.22 17.24 -15.28
C TRP A 530 -24.18 18.16 -14.06
N LEU A 531 -22.97 18.48 -13.56
CA LEU A 531 -22.80 19.39 -12.43
C LEU A 531 -23.40 20.78 -12.73
N ARG A 532 -23.35 21.21 -13.99
CA ARG A 532 -23.94 22.48 -14.45
C ARG A 532 -25.45 22.42 -14.78
N GLY A 533 -26.07 21.26 -14.64
CA GLY A 533 -27.52 21.09 -14.81
C GLY A 533 -27.95 20.81 -16.25
N ASP A 534 -27.07 20.30 -17.13
CA ASP A 534 -27.44 19.79 -18.46
C ASP A 534 -27.29 18.25 -18.52
N PRO A 535 -28.27 17.50 -17.99
CA PRO A 535 -28.23 16.04 -17.94
C PRO A 535 -28.25 15.39 -19.32
N HIS A 536 -28.88 16.03 -20.31
CA HIS A 536 -28.99 15.48 -21.68
C HIS A 536 -27.64 15.57 -22.41
N GLN A 537 -26.92 16.67 -22.29
CA GLN A 537 -25.57 16.79 -22.82
C GLN A 537 -24.62 15.83 -22.10
N ALA A 538 -24.72 15.72 -20.79
CA ALA A 538 -23.93 14.81 -19.98
C ALA A 538 -24.01 13.37 -20.49
N VAL A 539 -25.23 12.83 -20.65
CA VAL A 539 -25.44 11.46 -21.14
C VAL A 539 -24.87 11.27 -22.55
N ARG A 540 -25.05 12.24 -23.46
CA ARG A 540 -24.47 12.14 -24.80
C ARG A 540 -22.95 12.03 -24.78
N LEU A 541 -22.27 12.87 -23.98
CA LEU A 541 -20.82 12.88 -23.87
C LEU A 541 -20.29 11.62 -23.18
N LEU A 542 -20.88 11.22 -22.06
CA LEU A 542 -20.52 10.01 -21.35
C LEU A 542 -20.64 8.75 -22.22
N ARG A 543 -21.72 8.62 -22.99
CA ARG A 543 -21.91 7.49 -23.92
C ARG A 543 -20.87 7.48 -25.03
N ARG A 544 -20.49 8.65 -25.54
CA ARG A 544 -19.40 8.74 -26.54
C ARG A 544 -18.07 8.31 -25.96
N GLY A 545 -17.70 8.82 -24.79
CA GLY A 545 -16.45 8.44 -24.12
C GLY A 545 -16.39 6.94 -23.84
N ILE A 546 -17.48 6.35 -23.36
CA ILE A 546 -17.57 4.89 -23.15
C ILE A 546 -17.43 4.13 -24.48
N ALA A 547 -18.14 4.54 -25.54
CA ALA A 547 -18.02 3.87 -26.84
C ALA A 547 -16.58 3.91 -27.36
N THR A 548 -15.93 5.08 -27.29
CA THR A 548 -14.52 5.22 -27.68
C THR A 548 -13.59 4.32 -26.84
N LEU A 549 -13.89 4.15 -25.54
CA LEU A 549 -13.12 3.26 -24.65
C LEU A 549 -13.33 1.76 -25.02
N GLU A 550 -14.54 1.38 -25.37
CA GLU A 550 -14.90 0.00 -25.75
C GLU A 550 -14.37 -0.40 -27.13
N ASP A 551 -14.29 0.55 -28.05
CA ASP A 551 -13.82 0.34 -29.42
C ASP A 551 -12.29 0.19 -29.55
N ASP A 552 -11.50 0.58 -28.52
CA ASP A 552 -10.02 0.50 -28.55
C ASP A 552 -9.50 -0.53 -27.52
N PRO A 553 -9.19 -1.77 -27.94
CA PRO A 553 -8.66 -2.81 -27.07
C PRO A 553 -7.33 -2.44 -26.37
N ALA A 554 -6.53 -1.51 -26.95
CA ALA A 554 -5.26 -1.07 -26.34
C ALA A 554 -5.51 -0.31 -25.03
N LEU A 555 -6.68 0.30 -24.87
CA LEU A 555 -7.06 1.02 -23.66
C LEU A 555 -7.49 0.06 -22.52
N ALA A 556 -7.96 -1.13 -22.86
CA ALA A 556 -8.43 -2.13 -21.90
C ALA A 556 -7.34 -2.65 -20.95
N GLY A 557 -6.06 -2.54 -21.33
CA GLY A 557 -4.91 -2.97 -20.54
C GLY A 557 -4.41 -1.95 -19.49
N SER A 558 -5.07 -0.80 -19.34
CA SER A 558 -4.67 0.26 -18.40
C SER A 558 -5.63 0.38 -17.22
N ALA A 559 -5.14 0.24 -15.98
CA ALA A 559 -5.96 0.43 -14.79
C ALA A 559 -6.62 1.82 -14.74
N GLY A 560 -5.92 2.89 -15.18
CA GLY A 560 -6.48 4.22 -15.27
C GLY A 560 -7.65 4.32 -16.25
N ARG A 561 -7.53 3.69 -17.42
CA ARG A 561 -8.63 3.68 -18.40
C ARG A 561 -9.84 2.85 -17.95
N GLN A 562 -9.59 1.80 -17.17
CA GLN A 562 -10.70 1.08 -16.53
C GLN A 562 -11.43 1.97 -15.51
N LEU A 563 -10.71 2.78 -14.75
CA LEU A 563 -11.34 3.74 -13.80
C LEU A 563 -12.19 4.78 -14.54
N ASP A 564 -11.76 5.27 -15.70
CA ASP A 564 -12.59 6.14 -16.54
C ASP A 564 -13.92 5.45 -16.93
N GLY A 565 -13.86 4.16 -17.28
CA GLY A 565 -15.06 3.35 -17.55
C GLY A 565 -15.99 3.23 -16.34
N VAL A 566 -15.42 3.07 -15.12
CA VAL A 566 -16.20 3.07 -13.87
C VAL A 566 -16.97 4.38 -13.73
N VAL A 567 -16.27 5.51 -13.85
CA VAL A 567 -16.86 6.84 -13.73
C VAL A 567 -18.00 7.02 -14.74
N GLY A 568 -17.73 6.73 -16.01
CA GLY A 568 -18.75 6.87 -17.06
C GLY A 568 -20.02 6.04 -16.79
N TRP A 569 -19.86 4.76 -16.44
CA TRP A 569 -21.00 3.88 -16.20
C TRP A 569 -21.75 4.19 -14.90
N LEU A 570 -21.07 4.60 -13.83
CA LEU A 570 -21.75 5.05 -12.59
C LEU A 570 -22.63 6.28 -12.84
N HIS A 571 -22.12 7.27 -13.60
CA HIS A 571 -22.89 8.46 -13.94
C HIS A 571 -24.05 8.16 -14.90
N LEU A 572 -23.94 7.13 -15.74
CA LEU A 572 -25.05 6.63 -16.56
C LEU A 572 -26.06 5.76 -15.75
N GLY A 573 -25.89 5.64 -14.43
CA GLY A 573 -26.78 4.86 -13.57
C GLY A 573 -26.70 3.34 -13.78
N ARG A 574 -25.54 2.84 -14.24
CA ARG A 574 -25.27 1.42 -14.52
C ARG A 574 -24.12 0.89 -13.64
N PRO A 575 -24.34 0.80 -12.32
CA PRO A 575 -23.32 0.29 -11.38
C PRO A 575 -22.93 -1.17 -11.65
N ASP A 576 -23.82 -1.95 -12.28
CA ASP A 576 -23.57 -3.31 -12.74
C ASP A 576 -22.46 -3.37 -13.82
N ARG A 577 -22.49 -2.43 -14.78
CA ARG A 577 -21.45 -2.29 -15.78
C ARG A 577 -20.18 -1.71 -15.19
N ALA A 578 -20.30 -0.66 -14.39
CA ALA A 578 -19.18 -0.03 -13.70
C ALA A 578 -18.38 -1.04 -12.86
N GLY A 579 -19.04 -2.00 -12.18
CA GLY A 579 -18.41 -3.05 -11.38
C GLY A 579 -17.42 -3.90 -12.18
N GLN A 580 -17.75 -4.26 -13.42
CA GLN A 580 -16.86 -5.04 -14.30
C GLN A 580 -15.54 -4.29 -14.59
N TYR A 581 -15.63 -2.97 -14.80
CA TYR A 581 -14.46 -2.12 -15.01
C TYR A 581 -13.66 -1.94 -13.72
N ALA A 582 -14.33 -1.80 -12.56
CA ALA A 582 -13.68 -1.67 -11.26
C ALA A 582 -12.88 -2.94 -10.90
N ASP A 583 -13.47 -4.12 -11.09
CA ASP A 583 -12.80 -5.39 -10.86
C ASP A 583 -11.56 -5.53 -11.74
N ARG A 584 -11.68 -5.17 -13.01
CA ARG A 584 -10.55 -5.18 -13.95
C ARG A 584 -9.47 -4.17 -13.58
N ALA A 585 -9.84 -2.96 -13.12
CA ALA A 585 -8.90 -1.97 -12.62
C ALA A 585 -8.11 -2.48 -11.41
N VAL A 586 -8.80 -3.16 -10.47
CA VAL A 586 -8.18 -3.76 -9.28
C VAL A 586 -7.21 -4.88 -9.68
N GLU A 587 -7.57 -5.75 -10.62
CA GLU A 587 -6.68 -6.79 -11.15
C GLU A 587 -5.43 -6.17 -11.77
N LEU A 588 -5.60 -5.24 -12.72
CA LEU A 588 -4.48 -4.59 -13.41
C LEU A 588 -3.56 -3.85 -12.45
N ALA A 589 -4.11 -3.10 -11.48
CA ALA A 589 -3.32 -2.40 -10.48
C ALA A 589 -2.55 -3.37 -9.57
N ARG A 590 -3.13 -4.53 -9.24
CA ARG A 590 -2.46 -5.59 -8.47
C ARG A 590 -1.33 -6.24 -9.27
N ASP A 591 -1.61 -6.60 -10.53
CA ASP A 591 -0.64 -7.27 -11.40
C ASP A 591 0.56 -6.35 -11.71
N ALA A 592 0.31 -5.07 -11.97
CA ALA A 592 1.34 -4.08 -12.18
C ALA A 592 2.06 -3.62 -10.88
N GLY A 593 1.55 -4.00 -9.70
CA GLY A 593 2.09 -3.54 -8.40
C GLY A 593 1.98 -2.03 -8.18
N GLU A 594 1.02 -1.38 -8.83
CA GLU A 594 0.76 0.07 -8.71
C GLU A 594 0.11 0.40 -7.36
N LEU A 595 0.88 0.34 -6.26
CA LEU A 595 0.39 0.65 -4.91
C LEU A 595 -0.16 2.08 -4.79
N GLY A 596 0.28 2.99 -5.65
CA GLY A 596 -0.27 4.33 -5.75
C GLY A 596 -1.70 4.36 -6.32
N ARG A 597 -2.08 3.44 -7.20
CA ARG A 597 -3.40 3.36 -7.86
C ARG A 597 -4.37 2.36 -7.23
N LEU A 598 -3.84 1.33 -6.58
CA LEU A 598 -4.68 0.27 -6.02
C LEU A 598 -5.72 0.78 -5.02
N PRO A 599 -5.43 1.76 -4.12
CA PRO A 599 -6.45 2.31 -3.24
C PRO A 599 -7.61 2.94 -3.98
N ASP A 600 -7.33 3.66 -5.08
CA ASP A 600 -8.36 4.31 -5.90
C ASP A 600 -9.22 3.29 -6.65
N ALA A 601 -8.62 2.26 -7.25
CA ALA A 601 -9.34 1.17 -7.89
C ALA A 601 -10.26 0.42 -6.90
N LEU A 602 -9.79 0.15 -5.69
CA LEU A 602 -10.61 -0.45 -4.63
C LEU A 602 -11.74 0.49 -4.18
N SER A 603 -11.49 1.80 -4.12
CA SER A 603 -12.52 2.80 -3.80
C SER A 603 -13.61 2.84 -4.87
N ALA A 604 -13.24 2.76 -6.14
CA ALA A 604 -14.20 2.66 -7.25
C ALA A 604 -15.05 1.39 -7.14
N ALA A 605 -14.45 0.25 -6.78
CA ALA A 605 -15.17 -0.99 -6.53
C ALA A 605 -16.14 -0.87 -5.33
N VAL A 606 -15.75 -0.14 -4.26
CA VAL A 606 -16.66 0.15 -3.13
C VAL A 606 -17.91 0.87 -3.60
N ALA A 607 -17.78 1.90 -4.46
CA ALA A 607 -18.92 2.66 -4.97
C ALA A 607 -19.89 1.77 -5.77
N CYS A 608 -19.37 0.89 -6.63
CA CYS A 608 -20.18 -0.05 -7.41
C CYS A 608 -20.89 -1.07 -6.50
N CYS A 609 -20.14 -1.71 -5.59
CA CYS A 609 -20.67 -2.71 -4.67
C CYS A 609 -21.69 -2.13 -3.67
N CYS A 610 -21.55 -0.86 -3.31
CA CYS A 610 -22.52 -0.16 -2.45
C CYS A 610 -23.90 -0.11 -3.11
N VAL A 611 -23.97 0.31 -4.38
CA VAL A 611 -25.24 0.44 -5.12
C VAL A 611 -25.84 -0.91 -5.49
N THR A 612 -25.01 -1.86 -5.95
CA THR A 612 -25.47 -3.21 -6.36
C THR A 612 -25.86 -4.11 -5.20
N GLY A 613 -25.60 -3.68 -3.94
CA GLY A 613 -25.94 -4.47 -2.76
C GLY A 613 -24.89 -5.52 -2.36
N GLN A 614 -23.74 -5.49 -2.96
CA GLN A 614 -22.59 -6.34 -2.58
C GLN A 614 -21.83 -5.74 -1.36
N TRP A 615 -22.57 -5.42 -0.30
CA TRP A 615 -22.09 -4.61 0.82
C TRP A 615 -20.92 -5.22 1.58
N ARG A 616 -20.83 -6.55 1.63
CA ARG A 616 -19.72 -7.27 2.27
C ARG A 616 -18.42 -7.04 1.53
N GLN A 617 -18.49 -7.19 0.21
CA GLN A 617 -17.34 -6.96 -0.66
C GLN A 617 -16.94 -5.48 -0.60
N ALA A 618 -17.91 -4.56 -0.62
CA ALA A 618 -17.66 -3.14 -0.45
C ALA A 618 -16.89 -2.82 0.84
N LEU A 619 -17.32 -3.38 1.99
CA LEU A 619 -16.63 -3.18 3.27
C LEU A 619 -15.23 -3.82 3.29
N ALA A 620 -15.04 -4.98 2.66
CA ALA A 620 -13.73 -5.62 2.54
C ALA A 620 -12.77 -4.81 1.67
N HIS A 621 -13.20 -4.36 0.50
CA HIS A 621 -12.44 -3.46 -0.37
C HIS A 621 -12.16 -2.13 0.30
N GLY A 622 -13.15 -1.56 1.00
CA GLY A 622 -13.02 -0.31 1.74
C GLY A 622 -11.95 -0.36 2.82
N ASN A 623 -11.94 -1.41 3.64
CA ASN A 623 -10.89 -1.59 4.66
C ASN A 623 -9.50 -1.72 4.03
N GLN A 624 -9.35 -2.51 2.98
CA GLN A 624 -8.08 -2.65 2.27
C GLN A 624 -7.62 -1.32 1.66
N ALA A 625 -8.53 -0.60 1.00
CA ALA A 625 -8.23 0.69 0.39
C ALA A 625 -7.82 1.73 1.43
N LEU A 626 -8.52 1.78 2.57
CA LEU A 626 -8.26 2.73 3.66
C LEU A 626 -6.88 2.48 4.30
N ASP A 627 -6.53 1.22 4.55
CA ASP A 627 -5.21 0.86 5.09
C ASP A 627 -4.08 1.28 4.13
N LEU A 628 -4.26 1.02 2.84
CA LEU A 628 -3.28 1.42 1.81
C LEU A 628 -3.20 2.93 1.65
N ALA A 629 -4.34 3.64 1.58
CA ALA A 629 -4.39 5.08 1.44
C ALA A 629 -3.72 5.80 2.62
N ARG A 630 -3.96 5.34 3.85
CA ARG A 630 -3.30 5.84 5.06
C ARG A 630 -1.80 5.56 5.05
N ALA A 631 -1.39 4.37 4.66
CA ALA A 631 0.03 3.99 4.58
C ALA A 631 0.81 4.79 3.53
N THR A 632 0.14 5.27 2.48
CA THR A 632 0.75 6.04 1.38
C THR A 632 0.45 7.55 1.45
N GLY A 633 -0.26 8.04 2.48
CA GLY A 633 -0.60 9.45 2.65
C GLY A 633 -1.59 10.01 1.62
N GLN A 634 -2.42 9.16 1.02
CA GLN A 634 -3.44 9.53 0.04
C GLN A 634 -4.74 9.95 0.74
N HIS A 635 -4.77 11.16 1.27
CA HIS A 635 -5.90 11.66 2.07
C HIS A 635 -7.19 11.78 1.27
N HIS A 636 -7.10 12.17 -0.03
CA HIS A 636 -8.24 12.20 -0.92
C HIS A 636 -8.93 10.84 -1.03
N VAL A 637 -8.17 9.78 -1.33
CA VAL A 637 -8.71 8.42 -1.46
C VAL A 637 -9.25 7.90 -0.12
N ALA A 638 -8.57 8.19 1.00
CA ALA A 638 -9.06 7.82 2.32
C ALA A 638 -10.46 8.45 2.60
N CYS A 639 -10.63 9.75 2.28
CA CYS A 639 -11.92 10.41 2.38
C CYS A 639 -12.97 9.74 1.47
N GLN A 640 -12.62 9.45 0.23
CA GLN A 640 -13.51 8.83 -0.75
C GLN A 640 -14.00 7.45 -0.29
N VAL A 641 -13.10 6.62 0.24
CA VAL A 641 -13.44 5.29 0.79
C VAL A 641 -14.40 5.42 1.97
N LEU A 642 -14.11 6.32 2.92
CA LEU A 642 -14.98 6.53 4.09
C LEU A 642 -16.38 6.99 3.66
N VAL A 643 -16.46 7.92 2.69
CA VAL A 643 -17.74 8.36 2.09
C VAL A 643 -18.46 7.21 1.37
N GLY A 644 -17.72 6.27 0.78
CA GLY A 644 -18.28 5.10 0.08
C GLY A 644 -18.87 4.04 1.01
N ILE A 645 -18.26 3.79 2.18
CA ILE A 645 -18.72 2.75 3.13
C ILE A 645 -19.80 3.24 4.09
N THR A 646 -19.80 4.53 4.43
CA THR A 646 -20.76 5.08 5.42
C THR A 646 -22.24 4.94 5.02
N PRO A 647 -22.68 4.99 3.74
CA PRO A 647 -24.07 4.72 3.37
C PRO A 647 -24.52 3.29 3.69
N ILE A 648 -23.60 2.32 3.59
CA ILE A 648 -23.87 0.93 3.95
C ILE A 648 -24.12 0.84 5.46
N GLU A 649 -23.24 1.45 6.27
CA GLU A 649 -23.35 1.47 7.72
C GLU A 649 -24.63 2.18 8.19
N ALA A 650 -24.98 3.29 7.51
CA ALA A 650 -26.23 4.01 7.75
C ALA A 650 -27.46 3.14 7.48
N ALA A 651 -27.49 2.46 6.34
CA ALA A 651 -28.59 1.58 5.97
C ALA A 651 -28.70 0.35 6.89
N GLN A 652 -27.57 -0.18 7.36
CA GLN A 652 -27.53 -1.27 8.34
C GLN A 652 -27.89 -0.82 9.76
N GLY A 653 -27.92 0.49 10.03
CA GLY A 653 -28.19 1.05 11.35
C GLY A 653 -27.01 0.95 12.33
N ARG A 654 -25.79 0.81 11.83
CA ARG A 654 -24.53 0.81 12.59
C ARG A 654 -24.16 2.24 13.00
N ASP A 655 -24.92 2.81 13.93
CA ASP A 655 -24.88 4.24 14.27
C ASP A 655 -23.47 4.70 14.72
N ALA A 656 -22.83 3.95 15.62
CA ALA A 656 -21.54 4.35 16.20
C ALA A 656 -20.42 4.36 15.15
N GLU A 657 -20.33 3.31 14.33
CA GLU A 657 -19.33 3.18 13.27
C GLU A 657 -19.57 4.21 12.17
N CYS A 658 -20.83 4.34 11.69
CA CYS A 658 -21.19 5.31 10.67
C CYS A 658 -20.81 6.74 11.10
N ARG A 659 -21.13 7.15 12.34
CA ARG A 659 -20.76 8.47 12.84
C ARG A 659 -19.27 8.64 13.08
N ALA A 660 -18.54 7.58 13.44
CA ALA A 660 -17.09 7.63 13.60
C ALA A 660 -16.39 7.86 12.24
N HIS A 661 -16.74 7.05 11.24
CA HIS A 661 -16.20 7.19 9.88
C HIS A 661 -16.64 8.49 9.21
N ALA A 662 -17.89 8.91 9.43
CA ALA A 662 -18.39 10.19 8.91
C ALA A 662 -17.63 11.39 9.51
N ARG A 663 -17.27 11.37 10.81
CA ARG A 663 -16.47 12.45 11.42
C ARG A 663 -15.06 12.51 10.84
N GLU A 664 -14.40 11.36 10.64
CA GLU A 664 -13.09 11.29 10.01
C GLU A 664 -13.15 11.81 8.57
N ALA A 665 -14.13 11.38 7.80
CA ALA A 665 -14.31 11.84 6.42
C ALA A 665 -14.66 13.32 6.34
N ASP A 666 -15.48 13.84 7.24
CA ASP A 666 -15.85 15.28 7.29
C ASP A 666 -14.64 16.14 7.66
N TRP A 667 -13.80 15.67 8.58
CA TRP A 667 -12.54 16.35 8.91
C TRP A 667 -11.62 16.41 7.68
N LEU A 668 -11.42 15.29 6.97
CA LEU A 668 -10.62 15.23 5.74
C LEU A 668 -11.23 16.14 4.66
N ALA A 669 -12.55 16.09 4.48
CA ALA A 669 -13.23 16.89 3.47
C ALA A 669 -13.16 18.39 3.76
N ALA A 670 -13.22 18.80 5.03
CA ALA A 670 -13.09 20.19 5.45
C ALA A 670 -11.65 20.69 5.32
N GLU A 671 -10.66 19.90 5.78
CA GLU A 671 -9.23 20.23 5.70
C GLU A 671 -8.78 20.45 4.25
N PHE A 672 -9.24 19.61 3.34
CA PHE A 672 -8.82 19.61 1.93
C PHE A 672 -9.83 20.25 0.97
N GLY A 673 -10.94 20.80 1.48
CA GLY A 673 -11.92 21.53 0.67
C GLY A 673 -12.71 20.64 -0.31
N LEU A 674 -12.93 19.35 0.01
CA LEU A 674 -13.61 18.37 -0.84
C LEU A 674 -15.14 18.52 -0.74
N ARG A 675 -15.70 19.55 -1.36
CA ARG A 675 -17.12 19.95 -1.22
C ARG A 675 -18.11 18.85 -1.60
N MET A 676 -17.82 18.07 -2.65
CA MET A 676 -18.69 16.99 -3.09
C MET A 676 -18.81 15.91 -2.01
N ARG A 677 -17.74 15.63 -1.30
CA ARG A 677 -17.69 14.63 -0.21
C ARG A 677 -18.53 15.09 0.98
N GLN A 678 -18.52 16.38 1.32
CA GLN A 678 -19.35 16.95 2.39
C GLN A 678 -20.84 16.81 2.10
N LEU A 679 -21.29 17.09 0.85
CA LEU A 679 -22.68 16.88 0.45
C LEU A 679 -23.09 15.40 0.64
N ARG A 680 -22.27 14.49 0.18
CA ARG A 680 -22.55 13.04 0.28
C ARG A 680 -22.63 12.56 1.73
N LEU A 681 -21.72 13.03 2.60
CA LEU A 681 -21.75 12.72 4.03
C LEU A 681 -23.00 13.26 4.72
N GLY A 682 -23.40 14.47 4.37
CA GLY A 682 -24.65 15.05 4.89
C GLY A 682 -25.87 14.21 4.50
N CYS A 683 -25.96 13.74 3.25
CA CYS A 683 -27.00 12.81 2.81
C CYS A 683 -26.95 11.48 3.56
N THR A 684 -25.75 10.95 3.81
CA THR A 684 -25.56 9.68 4.52
C THR A 684 -26.02 9.76 5.98
N LEU A 685 -25.65 10.82 6.69
CA LEU A 685 -26.09 11.02 8.08
C LEU A 685 -27.60 11.24 8.16
N ALA A 686 -28.20 11.93 7.19
CA ALA A 686 -29.64 12.05 7.08
C ALA A 686 -30.32 10.71 6.80
N LEU A 687 -29.73 9.86 5.96
CA LEU A 687 -30.21 8.49 5.69
C LEU A 687 -30.20 7.62 6.95
N LEU A 688 -29.15 7.74 7.78
CA LEU A 688 -29.05 7.06 9.06
C LEU A 688 -30.23 7.46 10.00
N GLU A 689 -30.48 8.76 10.13
CA GLU A 689 -31.58 9.30 10.94
C GLU A 689 -32.96 8.88 10.37
N PHE A 690 -33.10 8.92 9.05
CA PHE A 690 -34.30 8.50 8.34
C PHE A 690 -34.61 7.00 8.53
N GLY A 691 -33.60 6.15 8.40
CA GLY A 691 -33.71 4.70 8.62
C GLY A 691 -34.12 4.36 10.04
N GLN A 692 -33.66 5.13 11.02
CA GLN A 692 -33.98 4.97 12.44
C GLN A 692 -35.33 5.61 12.85
N GLY A 693 -36.04 6.25 11.90
CA GLY A 693 -37.35 6.85 12.14
C GLY A 693 -37.32 8.24 12.77
N ARG A 694 -36.13 8.86 12.88
CA ARG A 694 -35.97 10.25 13.35
C ARG A 694 -36.20 11.21 12.18
N LEU A 695 -37.50 11.41 11.82
CA LEU A 695 -37.86 12.12 10.59
C LEU A 695 -37.52 13.61 10.65
N ASP A 696 -37.73 14.27 11.78
CA ASP A 696 -37.49 15.71 11.91
C ASP A 696 -36.00 16.04 11.75
N GLU A 697 -35.12 15.24 12.37
CA GLU A 697 -33.66 15.38 12.26
C GLU A 697 -33.19 15.08 10.82
N ALA A 698 -33.75 14.04 10.19
CA ALA A 698 -33.42 13.69 8.81
C ALA A 698 -33.82 14.81 7.85
N ILE A 699 -35.04 15.35 7.96
CA ILE A 699 -35.52 16.48 7.16
C ILE A 699 -34.63 17.70 7.35
N ALA A 700 -34.35 18.05 8.60
CA ALA A 700 -33.51 19.23 8.90
C ALA A 700 -32.12 19.12 8.23
N ARG A 701 -31.51 17.93 8.27
CA ARG A 701 -30.22 17.66 7.65
C ARG A 701 -30.28 17.65 6.12
N TYR A 702 -31.28 16.98 5.52
CA TYR A 702 -31.49 17.03 4.08
C TYR A 702 -31.72 18.46 3.57
N GLU A 703 -32.47 19.27 4.30
CA GLU A 703 -32.66 20.67 3.95
C GLU A 703 -31.38 21.50 4.07
N GLN A 704 -30.51 21.17 5.03
CA GLN A 704 -29.17 21.78 5.13
C GLN A 704 -28.32 21.44 3.90
N VAL A 705 -28.27 20.15 3.53
CA VAL A 705 -27.54 19.70 2.33
C VAL A 705 -28.10 20.33 1.07
N ARG A 706 -29.43 20.43 0.95
CA ARG A 706 -30.08 21.06 -0.20
C ARG A 706 -29.68 22.54 -0.36
N ARG A 707 -29.59 23.27 0.76
CA ARG A 707 -29.12 24.66 0.73
C ARG A 707 -27.66 24.74 0.30
N LEU A 708 -26.80 23.92 0.90
CA LEU A 708 -25.36 23.87 0.53
C LEU A 708 -25.17 23.52 -0.96
N ALA A 709 -25.90 22.52 -1.47
CA ALA A 709 -25.84 22.16 -2.88
C ALA A 709 -26.27 23.31 -3.80
N ALA A 710 -27.32 24.04 -3.40
CA ALA A 710 -27.79 25.22 -4.15
C ALA A 710 -26.78 26.36 -4.10
N ASP A 711 -26.21 26.66 -2.93
CA ASP A 711 -25.18 27.69 -2.73
C ASP A 711 -23.91 27.40 -3.53
N TRP A 712 -23.57 26.13 -3.70
CA TRP A 712 -22.41 25.69 -4.46
C TRP A 712 -22.70 25.41 -5.94
N GLY A 713 -23.95 25.57 -6.39
CA GLY A 713 -24.36 25.37 -7.78
C GLY A 713 -24.28 23.89 -8.25
N VAL A 714 -24.47 22.92 -7.35
CA VAL A 714 -24.38 21.48 -7.65
C VAL A 714 -25.75 20.97 -8.07
N HIS A 715 -25.85 20.48 -9.31
CA HIS A 715 -27.10 19.93 -9.87
C HIS A 715 -27.05 18.43 -10.13
N HIS A 716 -25.98 17.76 -9.80
CA HIS A 716 -25.80 16.33 -10.06
C HIS A 716 -26.67 15.47 -9.14
N PRO A 717 -27.47 14.50 -9.68
CA PRO A 717 -28.40 13.69 -8.87
C PRO A 717 -27.70 12.82 -7.83
N TRP A 718 -26.46 12.36 -8.08
CA TRP A 718 -25.68 11.56 -7.14
C TRP A 718 -25.38 12.29 -5.80
N PHE A 719 -25.36 13.62 -5.82
CA PHE A 719 -25.15 14.47 -4.64
C PHE A 719 -26.45 15.16 -4.17
N SER A 720 -27.59 14.85 -4.80
CA SER A 720 -28.86 15.47 -4.51
C SER A 720 -29.54 14.85 -3.29
N PRO A 721 -29.92 15.63 -2.28
CA PRO A 721 -30.75 15.15 -1.16
C PRO A 721 -32.23 15.00 -1.54
N LEU A 722 -32.64 15.46 -2.72
CA LEU A 722 -34.06 15.58 -3.09
C LEU A 722 -34.84 14.27 -3.04
N PRO A 723 -34.33 13.12 -3.53
CA PRO A 723 -35.11 11.88 -3.49
C PRO A 723 -35.51 11.48 -2.07
N ASP A 724 -34.56 11.52 -1.16
CA ASP A 724 -34.80 11.12 0.23
C ASP A 724 -35.58 12.17 1.01
N LEU A 725 -35.35 13.46 0.74
CA LEU A 725 -36.10 14.57 1.34
C LEU A 725 -37.58 14.52 0.97
N ILE A 726 -37.90 14.27 -0.31
CA ILE A 726 -39.28 14.13 -0.78
C ILE A 726 -39.98 12.94 -0.10
N GLU A 727 -39.27 11.78 -0.01
CA GLU A 727 -39.83 10.63 0.71
C GLU A 727 -40.01 10.94 2.22
N ALA A 728 -39.04 11.67 2.83
CA ALA A 728 -39.14 12.06 4.24
C ALA A 728 -40.32 12.99 4.52
N TYR A 729 -40.57 14.00 3.67
CA TYR A 729 -41.74 14.86 3.79
C TYR A 729 -43.06 14.08 3.67
N ALA A 730 -43.19 13.22 2.66
CA ALA A 730 -44.38 12.40 2.50
C ALA A 730 -44.65 11.50 3.72
N ARG A 731 -43.58 10.96 4.35
CA ARG A 731 -43.70 10.18 5.57
C ARG A 731 -44.04 11.00 6.82
N ALA A 732 -43.54 12.23 6.89
CA ALA A 732 -43.87 13.16 7.97
C ALA A 732 -45.29 13.72 7.88
N GLY A 733 -46.03 13.38 6.81
CA GLY A 733 -47.43 13.82 6.62
C GLY A 733 -47.55 15.19 5.90
N ASP A 734 -46.49 15.63 5.22
CA ASP A 734 -46.41 16.88 4.47
C ASP A 734 -46.11 16.60 2.97
N PRO A 735 -46.99 15.90 2.22
CA PRO A 735 -46.74 15.58 0.83
C PRO A 735 -46.71 16.82 -0.09
N ASP A 736 -47.32 17.94 0.30
CA ASP A 736 -47.34 19.17 -0.50
C ASP A 736 -45.93 19.72 -0.72
N ARG A 737 -45.08 19.67 0.31
CA ARG A 737 -43.66 20.00 0.16
C ARG A 737 -42.91 19.03 -0.75
N GLY A 738 -43.27 17.75 -0.69
CA GLY A 738 -42.76 16.75 -1.64
C GLY A 738 -43.13 17.07 -3.07
N HIS A 739 -44.37 17.40 -3.35
CA HIS A 739 -44.85 17.82 -4.67
C HIS A 739 -44.13 19.09 -5.20
N ALA A 740 -43.86 20.05 -4.32
CA ALA A 740 -43.14 21.28 -4.69
C ALA A 740 -41.67 21.02 -5.10
N LEU A 741 -41.06 19.96 -4.59
CA LEU A 741 -39.64 19.60 -4.88
C LEU A 741 -39.48 18.64 -6.05
N LEU A 742 -40.49 17.82 -6.39
CA LEU A 742 -40.39 16.81 -7.43
C LEU A 742 -39.95 17.37 -8.80
N PRO A 743 -40.50 18.49 -9.30
CA PRO A 743 -40.06 19.09 -10.57
C PRO A 743 -38.59 19.48 -10.59
N ARG A 744 -38.05 19.85 -9.42
CA ARG A 744 -36.62 20.19 -9.29
C ARG A 744 -35.74 18.95 -9.38
N PHE A 745 -36.20 17.82 -8.88
CA PHE A 745 -35.50 16.56 -9.04
C PHE A 745 -35.60 16.06 -10.50
N ASP A 746 -36.79 16.12 -11.10
CA ASP A 746 -37.01 15.75 -12.51
C ASP A 746 -36.10 16.55 -13.46
N ALA A 747 -35.85 17.83 -13.18
CA ALA A 747 -34.94 18.67 -13.98
C ALA A 747 -33.46 18.21 -13.91
N GLN A 748 -33.07 17.39 -12.94
CA GLN A 748 -31.73 16.80 -12.83
C GLN A 748 -31.57 15.50 -13.65
N LEU A 749 -32.67 15.00 -14.26
CA LEU A 749 -32.69 13.68 -14.86
C LEU A 749 -32.71 13.75 -16.39
N PRO A 750 -32.01 12.85 -17.08
CA PRO A 750 -32.06 12.70 -18.54
C PRO A 750 -33.16 11.73 -18.97
N GLY A 751 -34.24 11.63 -18.22
CA GLY A 751 -35.29 10.64 -18.42
C GLY A 751 -34.85 9.23 -18.01
N ASP A 752 -35.24 8.20 -18.79
CA ASP A 752 -34.89 6.79 -18.52
C ASP A 752 -33.43 6.43 -18.87
N ASP A 753 -32.65 7.35 -19.39
CA ASP A 753 -31.25 7.15 -19.77
C ASP A 753 -30.30 6.92 -18.56
N ASN A 754 -30.81 7.22 -17.34
CA ASN A 754 -30.19 6.85 -16.09
C ASN A 754 -31.17 6.01 -15.26
N PRO A 755 -31.18 4.67 -15.38
CA PRO A 755 -32.19 3.82 -14.77
C PRO A 755 -32.21 3.89 -13.23
N LEU A 756 -31.08 4.13 -12.57
CA LEU A 756 -31.01 4.27 -11.12
C LEU A 756 -31.85 5.46 -10.64
N GLU A 757 -31.60 6.63 -11.18
CA GLU A 757 -32.26 7.86 -10.77
C GLU A 757 -33.71 7.94 -11.30
N ALA A 758 -33.96 7.44 -12.51
CA ALA A 758 -35.30 7.30 -13.05
C ALA A 758 -36.17 6.39 -12.16
N GLY A 759 -35.63 5.29 -11.65
CA GLY A 759 -36.30 4.41 -10.70
C GLY A 759 -36.66 5.11 -9.40
N ARG A 760 -35.76 5.95 -8.88
CA ARG A 760 -36.06 6.81 -7.70
C ARG A 760 -37.17 7.79 -8.00
N ALA A 761 -37.17 8.47 -9.16
CA ALA A 761 -38.21 9.39 -9.54
C ALA A 761 -39.59 8.71 -9.66
N GLN A 762 -39.63 7.49 -10.24
CA GLN A 762 -40.85 6.71 -10.31
C GLN A 762 -41.38 6.32 -8.92
N ARG A 763 -40.50 5.91 -7.99
CA ARG A 763 -40.88 5.66 -6.58
C ARG A 763 -41.54 6.90 -5.98
N LEU A 764 -40.93 8.08 -6.16
CA LEU A 764 -41.46 9.33 -5.61
C LEU A 764 -42.82 9.70 -6.18
N ARG A 765 -43.01 9.56 -7.51
CA ARG A 765 -44.32 9.75 -8.17
C ARG A 765 -45.36 8.80 -7.58
N GLY A 766 -45.03 7.53 -7.37
CA GLY A 766 -45.91 6.56 -6.73
C GLY A 766 -46.25 6.89 -5.26
N ILE A 767 -45.31 7.47 -4.51
CA ILE A 767 -45.54 7.92 -3.13
C ILE A 767 -46.51 9.10 -3.09
N LEU A 768 -46.32 10.07 -3.97
CA LEU A 768 -47.07 11.34 -4.01
C LEU A 768 -48.40 11.26 -4.76
N ALA A 769 -48.63 10.27 -5.62
CA ALA A 769 -49.86 10.14 -6.40
C ALA A 769 -51.09 9.94 -5.53
N ASP A 770 -52.17 10.65 -5.82
CA ASP A 770 -53.47 10.46 -5.14
C ASP A 770 -54.15 9.14 -5.59
N ALA A 771 -54.21 8.91 -6.89
CA ALA A 771 -54.67 7.70 -7.54
C ALA A 771 -53.62 7.22 -8.55
N ASP A 772 -53.79 6.08 -9.16
CA ASP A 772 -52.93 5.52 -10.23
C ASP A 772 -51.45 5.42 -9.87
N PHE A 773 -51.17 5.16 -8.59
CA PHE A 773 -49.78 5.02 -8.08
C PHE A 773 -49.09 3.75 -8.58
N GLU A 774 -49.81 2.71 -8.94
CA GLU A 774 -49.29 1.36 -9.23
C GLU A 774 -48.31 1.31 -10.42
N PRO A 775 -48.64 1.94 -11.58
CA PRO A 775 -47.72 1.95 -12.73
C PRO A 775 -46.36 2.55 -12.40
N HIS A 776 -46.31 3.56 -11.54
CA HIS A 776 -45.10 4.21 -11.12
C HIS A 776 -44.20 3.27 -10.30
N PHE A 777 -44.77 2.58 -9.32
CA PHE A 777 -43.98 1.62 -8.52
C PHE A 777 -43.49 0.44 -9.36
N LEU A 778 -44.33 -0.12 -10.26
CA LEU A 778 -43.91 -1.21 -11.14
C LEU A 778 -42.79 -0.78 -12.07
N ARG A 779 -42.87 0.43 -12.65
CA ARG A 779 -41.78 0.98 -13.48
C ARG A 779 -40.54 1.21 -12.67
N GLY A 780 -40.61 1.73 -11.43
CA GLY A 780 -39.50 1.97 -10.52
C GLY A 780 -38.77 0.66 -10.16
N ILE A 781 -39.50 -0.42 -9.86
CA ILE A 781 -38.95 -1.74 -9.58
C ILE A 781 -38.17 -2.24 -10.81
N ALA A 782 -38.77 -2.21 -11.99
CA ALA A 782 -38.13 -2.68 -13.23
C ALA A 782 -36.84 -1.92 -13.56
N LEU A 783 -36.83 -0.61 -13.34
CA LEU A 783 -35.62 0.21 -13.55
C LEU A 783 -34.48 -0.16 -12.55
N HIS A 784 -34.82 -0.37 -11.27
CA HIS A 784 -33.83 -0.78 -10.26
C HIS A 784 -33.31 -2.21 -10.50
N GLU A 785 -34.16 -3.12 -11.00
CA GLU A 785 -33.75 -4.46 -11.44
C GLU A 785 -32.79 -4.38 -12.63
N GLN A 786 -33.07 -3.52 -13.62
CA GLN A 786 -32.22 -3.34 -14.79
C GLN A 786 -30.78 -2.92 -14.45
N CYS A 787 -30.59 -2.14 -13.38
CA CYS A 787 -29.29 -1.66 -12.94
C CYS A 787 -28.77 -2.35 -11.65
N HIS A 788 -29.43 -3.40 -11.21
CA HIS A 788 -29.08 -4.19 -10.01
C HIS A 788 -29.00 -3.35 -8.71
N ALA A 789 -29.78 -2.28 -8.59
CA ALA A 789 -29.79 -1.40 -7.42
C ALA A 789 -30.63 -1.99 -6.27
N ALA A 790 -30.11 -3.02 -5.61
CA ALA A 790 -30.85 -3.86 -4.66
C ALA A 790 -31.48 -3.09 -3.51
N PHE A 791 -30.78 -2.15 -2.87
CA PHE A 791 -31.32 -1.36 -1.77
C PHE A 791 -32.46 -0.44 -2.21
N GLU A 792 -32.31 0.22 -3.37
CA GLU A 792 -33.34 1.09 -3.92
C GLU A 792 -34.57 0.28 -4.38
N GLN A 793 -34.35 -0.91 -4.95
CA GLN A 793 -35.43 -1.85 -5.27
C GLN A 793 -36.23 -2.22 -4.01
N ALA A 794 -35.55 -2.60 -2.92
CA ALA A 794 -36.21 -2.94 -1.67
C ALA A 794 -37.01 -1.76 -1.08
N ARG A 795 -36.46 -0.55 -1.15
CA ARG A 795 -37.18 0.68 -0.75
C ARG A 795 -38.43 0.90 -1.59
N THR A 796 -38.35 0.65 -2.90
CA THR A 796 -39.49 0.80 -3.81
C THR A 796 -40.60 -0.23 -3.48
N HIS A 797 -40.24 -1.49 -3.25
CA HIS A 797 -41.17 -2.50 -2.76
C HIS A 797 -41.83 -2.13 -1.41
N LEU A 798 -41.04 -1.59 -0.47
CA LEU A 798 -41.55 -1.12 0.82
C LEU A 798 -42.60 -0.01 0.66
N CYS A 799 -42.27 1.04 -0.08
CA CYS A 799 -43.16 2.18 -0.32
C CYS A 799 -44.43 1.73 -1.07
N TYR A 800 -44.29 0.83 -2.03
CA TYR A 800 -45.44 0.27 -2.75
C TYR A 800 -46.34 -0.55 -1.82
N GLY A 801 -45.77 -1.40 -0.98
CA GLY A 801 -46.50 -2.14 0.04
C GLY A 801 -47.27 -1.24 1.02
N GLU A 802 -46.66 -0.15 1.48
CA GLU A 802 -47.29 0.86 2.34
C GLU A 802 -48.47 1.53 1.66
N ARG A 803 -48.34 1.91 0.37
CA ARG A 803 -49.45 2.51 -0.43
C ARG A 803 -50.60 1.53 -0.64
N LEU A 804 -50.31 0.27 -0.99
CA LEU A 804 -51.32 -0.78 -1.14
C LEU A 804 -52.08 -1.04 0.15
N ARG A 805 -51.37 -1.06 1.31
CA ARG A 805 -52.02 -1.20 2.63
C ARG A 805 -52.96 -0.05 2.93
N ARG A 806 -52.54 1.20 2.67
CA ARG A 806 -53.40 2.39 2.84
C ARG A 806 -54.58 2.34 1.91
N ALA A 807 -54.43 1.82 0.69
CA ALA A 807 -55.49 1.55 -0.27
C ALA A 807 -56.39 0.32 0.09
N ARG A 808 -56.16 -0.30 1.26
CA ARG A 808 -56.86 -1.50 1.76
C ARG A 808 -56.63 -2.77 0.94
N ARG A 809 -55.65 -2.80 0.01
CA ARG A 809 -55.26 -3.96 -0.82
C ARG A 809 -54.25 -4.82 -0.03
N ARG A 810 -54.69 -5.38 1.10
CA ARG A 810 -53.82 -6.07 2.07
C ARG A 810 -53.07 -7.29 1.49
N ARG A 811 -53.68 -8.02 0.55
CA ARG A 811 -53.08 -9.20 -0.06
C ARG A 811 -51.89 -8.78 -0.94
N ASP A 812 -52.07 -7.76 -1.76
CA ASP A 812 -51.03 -7.27 -2.68
C ASP A 812 -49.92 -6.58 -1.86
N ALA A 813 -50.28 -5.83 -0.81
CA ALA A 813 -49.34 -5.22 0.11
C ALA A 813 -48.37 -6.25 0.73
N ARG A 814 -48.89 -7.42 1.16
CA ARG A 814 -48.08 -8.50 1.73
C ARG A 814 -47.04 -9.04 0.73
N VAL A 815 -47.38 -9.15 -0.56
CA VAL A 815 -46.42 -9.59 -1.58
C VAL A 815 -45.25 -8.64 -1.69
N GLN A 816 -45.52 -7.35 -1.77
CA GLN A 816 -44.48 -6.33 -1.90
C GLN A 816 -43.62 -6.20 -0.63
N LEU A 817 -44.27 -6.25 0.55
CA LEU A 817 -43.56 -6.15 1.83
C LEU A 817 -42.66 -7.35 2.10
N ARG A 818 -43.05 -8.57 1.67
CA ARG A 818 -42.16 -9.75 1.76
C ARG A 818 -40.95 -9.60 0.84
N ALA A 819 -41.15 -9.15 -0.41
CA ALA A 819 -40.02 -8.88 -1.32
C ALA A 819 -39.05 -7.85 -0.74
N ALA A 820 -39.59 -6.78 -0.13
CA ALA A 820 -38.75 -5.80 0.55
C ALA A 820 -37.96 -6.41 1.71
N ILE A 821 -38.62 -7.21 2.58
CA ILE A 821 -37.98 -7.85 3.73
C ILE A 821 -36.86 -8.79 3.29
N GLU A 822 -37.09 -9.61 2.28
CA GLU A 822 -36.08 -10.55 1.74
C GLU A 822 -34.82 -9.83 1.32
N ILE A 823 -34.95 -8.74 0.57
CA ILE A 823 -33.78 -7.96 0.13
C ILE A 823 -33.12 -7.25 1.32
N PHE A 824 -33.87 -6.62 2.22
CA PHE A 824 -33.31 -5.93 3.38
C PHE A 824 -32.58 -6.90 4.33
N ASP A 825 -33.12 -8.12 4.53
CA ASP A 825 -32.45 -9.13 5.37
C ASP A 825 -31.13 -9.60 4.74
N ARG A 826 -31.13 -9.81 3.41
CA ARG A 826 -29.94 -10.12 2.64
C ARG A 826 -28.86 -9.03 2.77
N LEU A 827 -29.27 -7.76 2.74
CA LEU A 827 -28.39 -6.59 2.88
C LEU A 827 -28.04 -6.26 4.34
N GLU A 828 -28.66 -6.94 5.32
CA GLU A 828 -28.59 -6.61 6.74
C GLU A 828 -29.06 -5.18 7.07
N ALA A 829 -29.94 -4.63 6.27
CA ALA A 829 -30.52 -3.32 6.48
C ALA A 829 -31.57 -3.37 7.62
N GLY A 830 -31.10 -3.63 8.85
CA GLY A 830 -31.93 -3.90 10.03
C GLY A 830 -33.06 -2.90 10.28
N PRO A 831 -32.80 -1.59 10.31
CA PRO A 831 -33.85 -0.56 10.49
C PRO A 831 -34.95 -0.64 9.44
N TRP A 832 -34.59 -0.87 8.19
CA TRP A 832 -35.51 -0.97 7.05
C TRP A 832 -36.30 -2.27 7.07
N ALA A 833 -35.66 -3.39 7.39
CA ALA A 833 -36.33 -4.67 7.58
C ALA A 833 -37.33 -4.62 8.74
N LYS A 834 -36.98 -3.97 9.84
CA LYS A 834 -37.89 -3.73 10.98
C LYS A 834 -39.12 -2.92 10.54
N ARG A 835 -38.93 -1.85 9.77
CA ARG A 835 -40.07 -1.05 9.22
C ARG A 835 -40.95 -1.89 8.31
N ALA A 836 -40.35 -2.65 7.37
CA ALA A 836 -41.12 -3.50 6.45
C ALA A 836 -41.92 -4.59 7.20
N ARG A 837 -41.34 -5.18 8.26
CA ARG A 837 -42.04 -6.16 9.10
C ARG A 837 -43.22 -5.52 9.90
N ALA A 838 -43.03 -4.32 10.42
CA ALA A 838 -44.12 -3.59 11.08
C ALA A 838 -45.31 -3.31 10.14
N GLU A 839 -45.03 -2.92 8.88
CA GLU A 839 -46.03 -2.72 7.85
C GLU A 839 -46.73 -4.05 7.45
N LEU A 840 -45.97 -5.15 7.40
CA LEU A 840 -46.52 -6.48 7.10
C LEU A 840 -47.43 -6.97 8.21
N GLN A 841 -47.08 -6.73 9.49
CA GLN A 841 -47.96 -6.99 10.63
C GLN A 841 -49.25 -6.16 10.57
N ALA A 842 -49.13 -4.86 10.23
CA ALA A 842 -50.29 -3.98 10.00
C ALA A 842 -51.14 -4.42 8.80
N ALA A 843 -50.62 -5.18 7.85
CA ALA A 843 -51.33 -5.83 6.76
C ALA A 843 -51.97 -7.19 7.16
N GLY A 844 -51.90 -7.58 8.45
CA GLY A 844 -52.52 -8.76 9.01
C GLY A 844 -51.70 -10.07 8.90
N GLU A 845 -50.40 -10.02 8.85
CA GLU A 845 -49.51 -11.17 8.83
C GLU A 845 -48.47 -11.09 9.98
N SER A 846 -48.34 -12.15 10.74
CA SER A 846 -47.32 -12.25 11.80
C SER A 846 -46.05 -12.91 11.24
N VAL A 847 -44.91 -12.25 11.37
CA VAL A 847 -43.59 -12.79 10.96
C VAL A 847 -42.82 -13.19 12.21
N THR A 848 -42.64 -14.50 12.38
CA THR A 848 -41.67 -15.07 13.31
C THR A 848 -40.45 -15.47 12.47
N GLY A 849 -39.41 -14.64 12.43
CA GLY A 849 -38.14 -14.96 11.73
C GLY A 849 -37.00 -15.21 12.71
N PRO A 850 -36.07 -16.13 12.44
CA PRO A 850 -34.84 -16.28 13.20
C PRO A 850 -33.97 -15.01 13.03
N GLY A 851 -33.25 -14.63 14.08
CA GLY A 851 -32.30 -13.52 14.05
C GLY A 851 -31.14 -13.77 13.05
N PRO A 852 -30.48 -12.71 12.59
CA PRO A 852 -29.48 -12.81 11.53
C PRO A 852 -28.27 -13.65 11.96
N ILE A 853 -27.83 -14.54 11.08
CA ILE A 853 -26.66 -15.46 11.20
C ILE A 853 -25.33 -14.69 11.43
N ARG A 854 -25.34 -13.40 11.46
CA ARG A 854 -24.24 -12.51 11.13
C ARG A 854 -23.56 -11.75 12.25
N GLU A 855 -24.05 -11.71 13.42
CA GLU A 855 -23.31 -11.11 14.55
C GLU A 855 -22.07 -11.91 14.97
N GLN A 856 -21.76 -12.98 14.25
CA GLN A 856 -20.82 -14.01 14.69
C GLN A 856 -19.47 -14.03 13.94
N LEU A 857 -19.36 -13.55 12.68
CA LEU A 857 -18.11 -13.60 11.91
C LEU A 857 -17.39 -12.26 11.86
N THR A 858 -16.06 -12.28 12.00
CA THR A 858 -15.24 -11.10 11.69
C THR A 858 -15.21 -10.84 10.17
N PRO A 859 -14.89 -9.62 9.70
CA PRO A 859 -14.80 -9.31 8.27
C PRO A 859 -13.92 -10.29 7.48
N GLN A 860 -12.81 -10.71 8.07
CA GLN A 860 -11.87 -11.64 7.45
C GLN A 860 -12.39 -13.08 7.42
N GLU A 861 -13.04 -13.55 8.49
CA GLU A 861 -13.73 -14.84 8.52
C GLU A 861 -14.86 -14.89 7.49
N MET A 862 -15.54 -13.77 7.29
CA MET A 862 -16.60 -13.63 6.30
C MET A 862 -16.07 -13.68 4.88
N GLN A 863 -15.02 -12.93 4.55
CA GLN A 863 -14.39 -12.93 3.24
C GLN A 863 -13.95 -14.35 2.85
N ILE A 864 -13.34 -15.08 3.78
CA ILE A 864 -12.93 -16.46 3.58
C ILE A 864 -14.15 -17.38 3.37
N ALA A 865 -15.21 -17.21 4.16
CA ALA A 865 -16.43 -17.99 4.03
C ALA A 865 -17.12 -17.79 2.67
N LEU A 866 -17.14 -16.56 2.15
CA LEU A 866 -17.69 -16.25 0.81
C LEU A 866 -16.91 -16.97 -0.29
N LEU A 867 -15.58 -16.93 -0.26
CA LEU A 867 -14.73 -17.64 -1.23
C LEU A 867 -14.89 -19.17 -1.15
N VAL A 868 -15.25 -19.70 0.03
CA VAL A 868 -15.68 -21.10 0.17
C VAL A 868 -17.01 -21.33 -0.54
N GLY A 869 -17.94 -20.39 -0.43
CA GLY A 869 -19.23 -20.45 -1.14
C GLY A 869 -19.07 -20.48 -2.67
N GLU A 870 -18.05 -19.80 -3.19
CA GLU A 870 -17.65 -19.83 -4.61
C GLU A 870 -16.99 -21.17 -5.05
N GLY A 871 -16.79 -22.11 -4.13
CA GLY A 871 -16.20 -23.42 -4.42
C GLY A 871 -14.66 -23.42 -4.44
N ARG A 872 -13.98 -22.32 -4.10
CA ARG A 872 -12.51 -22.22 -4.13
C ARG A 872 -11.86 -23.08 -3.05
N THR A 873 -10.75 -23.73 -3.37
CA THR A 873 -9.92 -24.47 -2.41
C THR A 873 -9.25 -23.53 -1.39
N ASN A 874 -8.80 -24.08 -0.24
CA ASN A 874 -8.10 -23.25 0.76
C ASN A 874 -6.84 -22.60 0.21
N ALA A 875 -6.16 -23.25 -0.73
CA ALA A 875 -5.00 -22.69 -1.42
C ALA A 875 -5.38 -21.50 -2.32
N GLU A 876 -6.49 -21.60 -3.06
CA GLU A 876 -7.01 -20.51 -3.90
C GLU A 876 -7.54 -19.33 -3.06
N ILE A 877 -8.20 -19.65 -1.94
CA ILE A 877 -8.64 -18.64 -0.98
C ILE A 877 -7.44 -17.91 -0.39
N GLY A 878 -6.42 -18.65 0.05
CA GLY A 878 -5.19 -18.07 0.59
C GLY A 878 -4.53 -17.10 -0.40
N ARG A 879 -4.52 -17.45 -1.68
CA ARG A 879 -4.00 -16.59 -2.76
C ARG A 879 -4.85 -15.33 -2.94
N ALA A 880 -6.17 -15.45 -2.92
CA ALA A 880 -7.08 -14.33 -3.13
C ALA A 880 -7.04 -13.29 -2.00
N VAL A 881 -6.83 -13.75 -0.75
CA VAL A 881 -6.82 -12.89 0.44
C VAL A 881 -5.42 -12.69 1.04
N PHE A 882 -4.36 -13.13 0.34
CA PHE A 882 -2.95 -13.05 0.78
C PHE A 882 -2.71 -13.67 2.17
N LEU A 883 -3.25 -14.86 2.37
CA LEU A 883 -3.07 -15.66 3.59
C LEU A 883 -2.52 -17.04 3.22
N SER A 884 -1.80 -17.68 4.14
CA SER A 884 -1.43 -19.09 3.95
C SER A 884 -2.65 -20.01 4.03
N THR A 885 -2.56 -21.17 3.40
CA THR A 885 -3.58 -22.22 3.46
C THR A 885 -3.95 -22.54 4.91
N ARG A 886 -2.95 -22.61 5.78
CA ARG A 886 -3.11 -22.90 7.21
C ARG A 886 -3.82 -21.77 7.99
N THR A 887 -3.58 -20.54 7.60
CA THR A 887 -4.30 -19.38 8.16
C THR A 887 -5.75 -19.35 7.70
N VAL A 888 -6.02 -19.72 6.45
CA VAL A 888 -7.40 -19.92 5.93
C VAL A 888 -8.14 -21.00 6.71
N GLU A 889 -7.52 -22.15 6.95
CA GLU A 889 -8.10 -23.24 7.76
C GLU A 889 -8.43 -22.80 9.19
N PHE A 890 -7.59 -21.98 9.78
CA PHE A 890 -7.85 -21.42 11.10
C PHE A 890 -9.09 -20.53 11.12
N HIS A 891 -9.20 -19.62 10.15
CA HIS A 891 -10.38 -18.75 10.05
C HIS A 891 -11.64 -19.56 9.73
N LEU A 892 -11.55 -20.59 8.88
CA LEU A 892 -12.65 -21.50 8.59
C LEU A 892 -13.09 -22.28 9.82
N SER A 893 -12.16 -22.81 10.61
CA SER A 893 -12.48 -23.53 11.85
C SER A 893 -13.18 -22.62 12.86
N ARG A 894 -12.83 -21.35 12.92
CA ARG A 894 -13.52 -20.36 13.74
C ARG A 894 -14.91 -20.02 13.19
N ALA A 895 -15.02 -19.84 11.88
CA ALA A 895 -16.28 -19.57 11.20
C ALA A 895 -17.25 -20.77 11.41
N TYR A 896 -16.79 -22.00 11.24
CA TYR A 896 -17.59 -23.21 11.49
C TYR A 896 -18.15 -23.24 12.92
N ARG A 897 -17.30 -22.99 13.90
CA ARG A 897 -17.72 -22.99 15.31
C ARG A 897 -18.71 -21.87 15.60
N LYS A 898 -18.54 -20.69 15.01
CA LYS A 898 -19.42 -19.54 15.21
C LYS A 898 -20.78 -19.70 14.55
N LEU A 899 -20.82 -20.37 13.38
CA LEU A 899 -22.04 -20.61 12.62
C LEU A 899 -22.73 -21.93 12.98
N GLY A 900 -22.12 -22.73 13.88
CA GLY A 900 -22.68 -24.03 14.28
C GLY A 900 -22.68 -25.07 13.17
N VAL A 901 -21.79 -24.93 12.17
CA VAL A 901 -21.61 -25.90 11.06
C VAL A 901 -20.36 -26.75 11.29
N ALA A 902 -20.39 -27.99 10.84
CA ALA A 902 -19.30 -28.96 11.03
C ALA A 902 -18.46 -29.15 9.77
N THR A 903 -19.00 -28.85 8.57
CA THR A 903 -18.37 -29.19 7.29
C THR A 903 -18.39 -28.01 6.32
N ARG A 904 -17.43 -28.04 5.36
CA ARG A 904 -17.36 -27.09 4.24
C ARG A 904 -18.66 -27.06 3.43
N THR A 905 -19.24 -28.23 3.19
CA THR A 905 -20.51 -28.39 2.46
C THR A 905 -21.68 -27.75 3.22
N GLU A 906 -21.70 -27.86 4.55
CA GLU A 906 -22.70 -27.20 5.38
C GLU A 906 -22.54 -25.69 5.35
N LEU A 907 -21.31 -25.18 5.42
CA LEU A 907 -21.02 -23.76 5.27
C LEU A 907 -21.50 -23.26 3.89
N THR A 908 -21.12 -23.94 2.80
CA THR A 908 -21.55 -23.63 1.45
C THR A 908 -23.07 -23.64 1.31
N ARG A 909 -23.75 -24.64 1.87
CA ARG A 909 -25.22 -24.75 1.86
C ARG A 909 -25.87 -23.64 2.69
N GLN A 910 -25.30 -23.27 3.82
CA GLN A 910 -25.80 -22.20 4.68
C GLN A 910 -25.58 -20.82 4.06
N LEU A 911 -24.51 -20.67 3.30
CA LEU A 911 -24.24 -19.49 2.47
C LEU A 911 -25.07 -19.49 1.17
N ALA A 912 -25.37 -20.67 0.57
CA ALA A 912 -26.21 -20.86 -0.60
C ALA A 912 -27.72 -20.89 -0.28
N ALA A 913 -28.11 -21.11 0.95
CA ALA A 913 -29.47 -20.85 1.45
C ALA A 913 -29.77 -19.34 1.55
N VAL A 914 -28.74 -18.52 1.34
CA VAL A 914 -28.78 -17.14 0.91
C VAL A 914 -28.73 -17.16 -0.65
N PRO A 915 -29.78 -16.72 -1.38
CA PRO A 915 -29.86 -16.89 -2.83
C PRO A 915 -28.67 -16.32 -3.60
N PRO A 916 -28.33 -16.86 -4.82
CA PRO A 916 -27.24 -16.34 -5.64
C PRO A 916 -27.56 -14.92 -6.12
N GLY A 917 -26.88 -13.97 -5.59
CA GLY A 917 -26.94 -12.52 -5.71
C GLY A 917 -26.05 -11.89 -4.65
N ASP A 918 -25.50 -12.72 -3.76
CA ASP A 918 -24.65 -12.38 -2.62
C ASP A 918 -23.19 -12.84 -2.80
N THR A 919 -22.80 -13.32 -3.98
CA THR A 919 -21.38 -13.62 -4.30
C THR A 919 -20.70 -12.44 -4.98
#